data_af2a613bd2043dc156d762857f9b116b
#
_entry.id   af2a613bd2043dc156d762857f9b116b
#
_cell.length_a   1.000
_cell.length_b   1.000
_cell.length_c   1.000
_cell.angle_alpha   90.00
_cell.angle_beta   90.00
_cell.angle_gamma   90.00
#
_symmetry.space_group_name_H-M   'P 1'
#
loop_
_entity.id
_entity.type
_entity.pdbx_description
1 polymer ?
#
loop_
_entity_poly.entity_id
_entity_poly.type
_entity_poly.pdbx_seq_one_letter_code
_entity_poly.pdbx_strand_id
1 'polypeptide(L)'
;MADFIWNDIVVSIDDRRLHGFRSLNLHQPVGDHHSFELTLDPDAASKRYVEGFTDGTEWLGKRMLVYANGDDTAVFLGVVSKVCIRKESLDGGTLLVCGHSTTYLLENGPSFRSWLGRTLEEIVGELCAKAGVGLMANPENRLRLDYVCQYDESDFTFIRRLAHDYHEWLYYDGTRLVFGKPKRPDAVGLELDRDVTGFEAGVQTLARPATVFSYLPAHDLRMVENTPDRPAGLDLPGYRAFMASMGMFKVPALQYARSRVHHMKEMEMYVRGKQAAETADSHYVKGRIRGRWLSVGSVVKISSPFGKRIGSLAEASMGEYLVVEVWHGVGEDGSYVGRFKAIPAVAHCLPMEDPGRPVAETQMAMVVGNENPQRMGCVQVRMNWQSDGMRTDWIGVMTPDGGGGEGGSKGRGHLFMPEVGDLVLVGFRLGDPNRPYVMGSLYNAGTGIGVGEGNRDKSISTRSGIRIAFNDESRSLSITDPSGNMVLMDGKGHVRIDAPNGLMLNAGHIEMNTGGDMTLNVGSGFTASVGGNWTTSVGSAMDTMANDYRTTVVNGLEMRSASALLSTDTSMQLQGETVNAIGTKRLLMHSDEQVLANSRGRMDMKSDGSLNMEQKADDVKKEEKERMALATVEFRPDAAYNGEFGFDWLRAKGDPVPKQVQGKGSGGSPQPHSGDNGKGGKSDEPARPVETSYKDIILGGYCDGKRNLTKDEAYERLEKECRQVPVTFREGEGNTYFVPYLNLYSEECVKEIQTSRAFLNLATRPRCGSW
;
A
#
# COMPACT_ATOMS: atom_id res chain seq x y z
N MET A 1 6.40 -75.07 0.18
CA MET A 1 5.59 -74.12 0.97
C MET A 1 4.43 -73.78 0.07
N ALA A 2 3.19 -74.06 0.49
CA ALA A 2 2.06 -73.80 -0.37
C ALA A 2 1.96 -72.25 -0.53
N ASP A 3 2.14 -71.80 -1.75
CA ASP A 3 1.85 -70.44 -2.12
C ASP A 3 0.36 -70.20 -1.86
N PHE A 4 0.01 -69.22 -1.10
CA PHE A 4 -1.37 -68.86 -0.82
C PHE A 4 -2.01 -68.45 -2.15
N ILE A 5 -2.90 -69.21 -2.65
CA ILE A 5 -3.69 -68.95 -3.85
C ILE A 5 -4.89 -68.14 -3.39
N TRP A 6 -4.98 -66.87 -3.82
CA TRP A 6 -6.13 -66.04 -3.59
C TRP A 6 -7.08 -66.12 -4.79
N ASN A 7 -8.06 -67.02 -4.68
CA ASN A 7 -9.06 -67.23 -5.75
C ASN A 7 -10.15 -66.10 -5.76
N ASP A 8 -10.05 -65.09 -4.84
CA ASP A 8 -11.18 -64.20 -4.59
C ASP A 8 -10.88 -62.72 -4.96
N ILE A 9 -9.88 -62.46 -5.83
CA ILE A 9 -9.69 -61.12 -6.37
C ILE A 9 -10.46 -60.97 -7.66
N VAL A 10 -11.44 -60.06 -7.64
CA VAL A 10 -12.30 -59.78 -8.80
C VAL A 10 -12.05 -58.36 -9.26
N VAL A 11 -11.80 -58.19 -10.55
CA VAL A 11 -11.66 -56.86 -11.19
C VAL A 11 -12.89 -56.59 -12.04
N SER A 12 -13.41 -55.40 -11.97
CA SER A 12 -14.50 -54.90 -12.78
C SER A 12 -14.12 -53.60 -13.46
N ILE A 13 -14.43 -53.48 -14.76
CA ILE A 13 -14.26 -52.21 -15.51
C ILE A 13 -15.61 -51.87 -16.14
N ASP A 14 -16.08 -50.62 -15.95
CA ASP A 14 -17.37 -50.12 -16.44
C ASP A 14 -18.52 -51.09 -16.03
N ASP A 15 -18.53 -51.48 -14.74
CA ASP A 15 -19.47 -52.42 -14.10
C ASP A 15 -19.48 -53.85 -14.68
N ARG A 16 -18.56 -54.19 -15.60
CA ARG A 16 -18.39 -55.52 -16.16
C ARG A 16 -17.27 -56.26 -15.42
N ARG A 17 -17.59 -57.35 -14.78
CA ARG A 17 -16.58 -58.22 -14.15
C ARG A 17 -15.74 -58.91 -15.22
N LEU A 18 -14.43 -58.85 -15.07
CA LEU A 18 -13.50 -59.57 -15.93
C LEU A 18 -13.44 -61.04 -15.54
N HIS A 19 -13.39 -61.91 -16.53
CA HIS A 19 -13.36 -63.38 -16.31
C HIS A 19 -11.98 -63.94 -15.96
N GLY A 20 -10.94 -63.09 -16.05
CA GLY A 20 -9.56 -63.41 -15.72
C GLY A 20 -8.60 -62.31 -16.09
N PHE A 21 -7.42 -62.33 -15.54
CA PHE A 21 -6.32 -61.42 -15.87
C PHE A 21 -4.97 -62.14 -15.64
N ARG A 22 -3.93 -61.69 -16.35
CA ARG A 22 -2.57 -62.27 -16.19
C ARG A 22 -1.87 -61.71 -14.96
N SER A 23 -1.98 -60.41 -14.72
CA SER A 23 -1.47 -59.81 -13.49
C SER A 23 -2.19 -58.51 -13.16
N LEU A 24 -2.25 -58.18 -11.88
CA LEU A 24 -2.65 -56.89 -11.36
C LEU A 24 -1.54 -56.39 -10.44
N ASN A 25 -0.99 -55.24 -10.76
CA ASN A 25 -0.08 -54.47 -9.91
C ASN A 25 -0.80 -53.21 -9.45
N LEU A 26 -0.83 -52.98 -8.14
CA LEU A 26 -1.43 -51.79 -7.55
C LEU A 26 -0.43 -51.17 -6.55
N HIS A 27 -0.10 -49.92 -6.74
CA HIS A 27 0.77 -49.12 -5.85
C HIS A 27 -0.03 -48.01 -5.18
N GLN A 28 0.01 -47.98 -3.87
CA GLN A 28 -0.80 -47.11 -3.02
C GLN A 28 0.10 -46.35 -2.03
N PRO A 29 0.65 -45.17 -2.36
CA PRO A 29 1.38 -44.30 -1.44
C PRO A 29 0.46 -43.33 -0.71
N VAL A 30 0.88 -42.79 0.45
CA VAL A 30 0.27 -41.62 1.04
C VAL A 30 0.66 -40.36 0.27
N GLY A 31 -0.21 -39.35 0.25
CA GLY A 31 0.08 -38.01 -0.31
C GLY A 31 0.21 -37.96 -1.82
N ASP A 32 -0.07 -39.08 -2.53
CA ASP A 32 -0.01 -39.13 -3.99
C ASP A 32 -1.14 -40.03 -4.57
N HIS A 33 -1.26 -40.04 -5.89
CA HIS A 33 -2.21 -40.92 -6.58
C HIS A 33 -1.80 -42.36 -6.42
N HIS A 34 -2.78 -43.23 -6.16
CA HIS A 34 -2.58 -44.66 -6.36
C HIS A 34 -2.53 -44.97 -7.85
N SER A 35 -1.70 -45.92 -8.26
CA SER A 35 -1.58 -46.34 -9.64
C SER A 35 -1.82 -47.85 -9.76
N PHE A 36 -2.41 -48.24 -10.87
CA PHE A 36 -2.60 -49.66 -11.18
C PHE A 36 -2.14 -50.00 -12.60
N GLU A 37 -1.70 -51.23 -12.75
CA GLU A 37 -1.39 -51.87 -14.02
C GLU A 37 -2.05 -53.24 -14.06
N LEU A 38 -2.99 -53.41 -14.96
CA LEU A 38 -3.70 -54.66 -15.18
C LEU A 38 -3.29 -55.26 -16.54
N THR A 39 -2.77 -56.47 -16.52
CA THR A 39 -2.37 -57.18 -17.72
C THR A 39 -3.39 -58.25 -18.04
N LEU A 40 -3.88 -58.23 -19.26
CA LEU A 40 -4.94 -59.08 -19.76
C LEU A 40 -4.50 -59.84 -21.02
N ASP A 41 -5.18 -60.91 -21.32
CA ASP A 41 -5.10 -61.50 -22.64
C ASP A 41 -5.71 -60.54 -23.69
N PRO A 42 -5.22 -60.51 -24.90
CA PRO A 42 -5.71 -59.58 -25.92
C PRO A 42 -7.19 -59.78 -26.27
N ASP A 43 -7.72 -60.95 -26.02
CA ASP A 43 -9.11 -61.33 -26.26
C ASP A 43 -10.03 -61.07 -25.05
N ALA A 44 -9.49 -60.57 -23.95
CA ALA A 44 -10.29 -60.29 -22.76
C ALA A 44 -11.35 -59.19 -22.99
N ALA A 45 -11.10 -58.24 -23.90
CA ALA A 45 -12.07 -57.22 -24.30
C ALA A 45 -12.92 -57.66 -25.50
N SER A 46 -12.40 -58.53 -26.39
CA SER A 46 -13.07 -59.03 -27.58
C SER A 46 -12.48 -60.37 -28.07
N LYS A 47 -13.26 -61.15 -28.81
CA LYS A 47 -12.84 -62.47 -29.35
C LYS A 47 -11.74 -62.38 -30.41
N ARG A 48 -11.32 -61.19 -30.87
CA ARG A 48 -10.29 -60.99 -31.89
C ARG A 48 -9.24 -60.03 -31.44
N TYR A 49 -7.95 -60.31 -31.69
CA TYR A 49 -6.79 -59.49 -31.22
C TYR A 49 -6.87 -58.00 -31.56
N VAL A 50 -7.22 -57.62 -32.82
CA VAL A 50 -7.33 -56.23 -33.26
C VAL A 50 -8.59 -55.60 -32.71
N GLU A 51 -9.69 -56.31 -32.66
CA GLU A 51 -10.94 -55.86 -32.05
C GLU A 51 -10.76 -55.70 -30.54
N GLY A 52 -10.01 -56.60 -29.86
CA GLY A 52 -9.71 -56.49 -28.44
C GLY A 52 -9.00 -55.20 -28.02
N PHE A 53 -8.10 -54.71 -28.86
CA PHE A 53 -7.49 -53.36 -28.61
C PHE A 53 -8.51 -52.26 -28.82
N THR A 54 -9.27 -52.28 -29.92
CA THR A 54 -10.27 -51.28 -30.23
C THR A 54 -11.35 -51.23 -29.13
N ASP A 55 -11.87 -52.37 -28.73
CA ASP A 55 -12.86 -52.47 -27.66
C ASP A 55 -12.25 -52.07 -26.29
N GLY A 56 -10.99 -52.43 -26.07
CA GLY A 56 -10.26 -52.00 -24.87
C GLY A 56 -10.11 -50.49 -24.75
N THR A 57 -10.07 -49.75 -25.87
CA THR A 57 -10.01 -48.24 -25.82
C THR A 57 -11.30 -47.64 -25.30
N GLU A 58 -12.44 -48.35 -25.35
CA GLU A 58 -13.70 -47.87 -24.73
C GLU A 58 -13.63 -47.84 -23.21
N TRP A 59 -12.64 -48.51 -22.60
CA TRP A 59 -12.39 -48.43 -21.16
C TRP A 59 -11.70 -47.14 -20.72
N LEU A 60 -11.12 -46.36 -21.63
CA LEU A 60 -10.52 -45.07 -21.29
C LEU A 60 -11.53 -44.15 -20.58
N GLY A 61 -11.12 -43.62 -19.41
CA GLY A 61 -11.98 -42.77 -18.56
C GLY A 61 -13.01 -43.58 -17.73
N LYS A 62 -13.12 -44.88 -17.91
CA LYS A 62 -14.05 -45.74 -17.14
C LYS A 62 -13.50 -46.09 -15.77
N ARG A 63 -14.40 -46.38 -14.83
CA ARG A 63 -14.06 -46.78 -13.47
C ARG A 63 -13.60 -48.24 -13.47
N MET A 64 -12.52 -48.50 -12.71
CA MET A 64 -12.08 -49.86 -12.39
C MET A 64 -12.28 -50.09 -10.89
N LEU A 65 -12.85 -51.22 -10.54
CA LEU A 65 -13.09 -51.67 -9.19
C LEU A 65 -12.31 -52.98 -8.93
N VAL A 66 -11.69 -53.05 -7.76
CA VAL A 66 -11.06 -54.27 -7.27
C VAL A 66 -11.78 -54.73 -6.01
N TYR A 67 -12.18 -55.97 -5.98
CA TYR A 67 -12.77 -56.63 -4.82
C TYR A 67 -11.80 -57.72 -4.34
N ALA A 68 -11.66 -57.86 -3.04
CA ALA A 68 -10.78 -58.85 -2.42
C ALA A 68 -11.48 -59.56 -1.26
N ASN A 69 -11.02 -60.74 -0.89
CA ASN A 69 -11.54 -61.57 0.23
C ASN A 69 -12.98 -62.06 0.08
N GLY A 70 -13.55 -62.07 -1.13
CA GLY A 70 -14.94 -62.46 -1.34
C GLY A 70 -15.98 -61.48 -0.84
N ASP A 71 -15.54 -60.28 -0.46
CA ASP A 71 -16.41 -59.19 -0.02
C ASP A 71 -17.03 -58.46 -1.22
N ASP A 72 -18.30 -58.04 -1.07
CA ASP A 72 -18.97 -57.19 -2.09
C ASP A 72 -18.54 -55.72 -2.01
N THR A 73 -17.68 -55.40 -1.06
CA THR A 73 -17.13 -54.06 -0.92
C THR A 73 -15.82 -53.90 -1.68
N ALA A 74 -15.75 -52.96 -2.58
CA ALA A 74 -14.52 -52.68 -3.33
C ALA A 74 -13.40 -52.21 -2.41
N VAL A 75 -12.23 -52.79 -2.53
CA VAL A 75 -11.00 -52.39 -1.83
C VAL A 75 -10.20 -51.36 -2.61
N PHE A 76 -10.50 -51.18 -3.91
CA PHE A 76 -9.90 -50.16 -4.74
C PHE A 76 -10.88 -49.68 -5.81
N LEU A 77 -10.93 -48.36 -6.00
CA LEU A 77 -11.65 -47.68 -7.07
C LEU A 77 -10.67 -46.77 -7.83
N GLY A 78 -10.51 -47.05 -9.11
CA GLY A 78 -9.65 -46.26 -9.99
C GLY A 78 -10.34 -45.82 -11.27
N VAL A 79 -9.59 -45.07 -12.09
CA VAL A 79 -9.98 -44.64 -13.43
C VAL A 79 -8.92 -45.07 -14.42
N VAL A 80 -9.34 -45.68 -15.52
CA VAL A 80 -8.45 -46.09 -16.60
C VAL A 80 -7.95 -44.89 -17.35
N SER A 81 -6.65 -44.66 -17.39
CA SER A 81 -6.02 -43.53 -18.10
C SER A 81 -5.24 -43.97 -19.34
N LYS A 82 -4.90 -45.23 -19.46
CA LYS A 82 -4.11 -45.77 -20.57
C LYS A 82 -4.49 -47.18 -20.89
N VAL A 83 -4.64 -47.46 -22.18
CA VAL A 83 -4.79 -48.83 -22.73
C VAL A 83 -3.75 -48.99 -23.81
N CYS A 84 -2.94 -50.05 -23.76
CA CYS A 84 -2.01 -50.35 -24.82
C CYS A 84 -1.88 -51.87 -25.02
N ILE A 85 -1.51 -52.28 -26.22
CA ILE A 85 -1.16 -53.65 -26.53
C ILE A 85 0.37 -53.74 -26.64
N ARG A 86 0.93 -54.80 -26.03
CA ARG A 86 2.36 -55.07 -26.05
C ARG A 86 2.58 -56.45 -26.63
N LYS A 87 3.48 -56.55 -27.58
CA LYS A 87 3.89 -57.82 -28.18
C LYS A 87 5.40 -57.92 -28.15
N GLU A 88 5.95 -58.78 -27.30
CA GLU A 88 7.38 -58.95 -27.09
C GLU A 88 7.94 -60.20 -27.76
N SER A 89 7.10 -61.19 -28.09
CA SER A 89 7.51 -62.48 -28.69
C SER A 89 6.48 -62.97 -29.69
N LEU A 90 6.68 -64.22 -30.19
CA LEU A 90 5.74 -64.87 -31.07
C LEU A 90 4.41 -65.28 -30.39
N ASP A 91 4.33 -65.11 -29.06
CA ASP A 91 3.10 -65.36 -28.29
C ASP A 91 2.08 -64.23 -28.56
N GLY A 92 0.83 -64.52 -28.32
CA GLY A 92 -0.31 -63.68 -28.70
C GLY A 92 -0.35 -62.25 -28.24
N GLY A 93 0.70 -61.75 -27.53
CA GLY A 93 0.76 -60.38 -26.95
C GLY A 93 -0.01 -60.26 -25.66
N THR A 94 -0.07 -59.03 -25.12
CA THR A 94 -0.80 -58.69 -23.91
C THR A 94 -1.53 -57.36 -24.06
N LEU A 95 -2.73 -57.25 -23.50
CA LEU A 95 -3.46 -56.01 -23.35
C LEU A 95 -3.16 -55.43 -21.96
N LEU A 96 -2.62 -54.25 -21.94
CA LEU A 96 -2.23 -53.54 -20.72
C LEU A 96 -3.19 -52.40 -20.47
N VAL A 97 -3.84 -52.41 -19.32
CA VAL A 97 -4.77 -51.36 -18.84
C VAL A 97 -4.19 -50.71 -17.60
N CYS A 98 -3.82 -49.47 -17.71
CA CYS A 98 -3.24 -48.70 -16.61
C CYS A 98 -4.14 -47.55 -16.21
N GLY A 99 -4.02 -47.12 -14.98
CA GLY A 99 -4.75 -45.99 -14.48
C GLY A 99 -4.36 -45.63 -13.05
N HIS A 100 -5.14 -44.76 -12.49
CA HIS A 100 -4.89 -44.19 -11.18
C HIS A 100 -6.15 -44.27 -10.32
N SER A 101 -6.01 -43.98 -9.01
CA SER A 101 -7.16 -43.72 -8.14
C SER A 101 -8.02 -42.58 -8.71
N THR A 102 -9.26 -42.44 -8.23
CA THR A 102 -10.15 -41.38 -8.68
C THR A 102 -9.62 -39.98 -8.37
N THR A 103 -8.63 -39.84 -7.47
CA THR A 103 -7.92 -38.58 -7.21
C THR A 103 -7.24 -38.03 -8.46
N TYR A 104 -6.94 -38.85 -9.46
CA TYR A 104 -6.41 -38.41 -10.74
C TYR A 104 -7.38 -37.47 -11.51
N LEU A 105 -8.67 -37.55 -11.23
CA LEU A 105 -9.66 -36.60 -11.78
C LEU A 105 -9.47 -35.16 -11.29
N LEU A 106 -8.66 -34.95 -10.25
CA LEU A 106 -8.26 -33.63 -9.75
C LEU A 106 -7.03 -33.07 -10.48
N GLU A 107 -6.41 -33.84 -11.40
CA GLU A 107 -5.33 -33.36 -12.29
C GLU A 107 -5.90 -32.67 -13.54
N ASN A 108 -6.74 -31.65 -13.32
CA ASN A 108 -7.44 -30.93 -14.37
C ASN A 108 -6.59 -29.83 -15.05
N GLY A 109 -5.29 -29.83 -14.78
CA GLY A 109 -4.33 -28.84 -15.26
C GLY A 109 -4.21 -27.60 -14.37
N PRO A 110 -3.20 -26.74 -14.64
CA PRO A 110 -2.97 -25.53 -13.85
C PRO A 110 -4.19 -24.63 -13.84
N SER A 111 -4.57 -24.16 -12.67
CA SER A 111 -5.79 -23.38 -12.46
C SER A 111 -5.56 -22.25 -11.45
N PHE A 112 -6.39 -21.21 -11.56
CA PHE A 112 -6.41 -20.07 -10.66
C PHE A 112 -7.76 -19.97 -9.98
N ARG A 113 -7.79 -20.01 -8.65
CA ARG A 113 -8.99 -19.83 -7.84
C ARG A 113 -8.63 -19.20 -6.50
N SER A 114 -9.58 -18.56 -5.85
CA SER A 114 -9.38 -18.06 -4.50
C SER A 114 -10.62 -18.22 -3.64
N TRP A 115 -10.39 -18.38 -2.36
CA TRP A 115 -11.43 -18.51 -1.34
C TRP A 115 -11.19 -17.49 -0.24
N LEU A 116 -12.28 -16.92 0.26
CA LEU A 116 -12.30 -15.94 1.33
C LEU A 116 -13.19 -16.45 2.46
N GLY A 117 -12.63 -16.54 3.68
CA GLY A 117 -13.39 -16.96 4.86
C GLY A 117 -13.91 -18.40 4.81
N ARG A 118 -13.20 -19.30 4.12
CA ARG A 118 -13.56 -20.74 4.02
C ARG A 118 -12.68 -21.60 4.90
N THR A 119 -13.21 -22.73 5.35
CA THR A 119 -12.44 -23.76 6.04
C THR A 119 -11.74 -24.68 5.03
N LEU A 120 -10.73 -25.42 5.50
CA LEU A 120 -10.08 -26.45 4.67
C LEU A 120 -11.08 -27.50 4.15
N GLU A 121 -12.00 -27.93 5.01
CA GLU A 121 -13.05 -28.90 4.66
C GLU A 121 -13.96 -28.37 3.54
N GLU A 122 -14.39 -27.09 3.63
CA GLU A 122 -15.23 -26.46 2.59
C GLU A 122 -14.50 -26.38 1.25
N ILE A 123 -13.19 -26.02 1.26
CA ILE A 123 -12.38 -25.87 0.04
C ILE A 123 -12.16 -27.22 -0.64
N VAL A 124 -11.64 -28.19 0.11
CA VAL A 124 -11.36 -29.54 -0.42
C VAL A 124 -12.65 -30.23 -0.83
N GLY A 125 -13.74 -30.06 -0.06
CA GLY A 125 -15.07 -30.59 -0.40
C GLY A 125 -15.61 -30.06 -1.72
N GLU A 126 -15.46 -28.75 -1.96
CA GLU A 126 -15.86 -28.11 -3.23
C GLU A 126 -15.11 -28.70 -4.42
N LEU A 127 -13.78 -28.86 -4.32
CA LEU A 127 -12.94 -29.38 -5.39
C LEU A 127 -13.25 -30.84 -5.68
N CYS A 128 -13.32 -31.67 -4.65
CA CYS A 128 -13.66 -33.10 -4.79
C CYS A 128 -15.06 -33.33 -5.37
N ALA A 129 -16.06 -32.54 -4.93
CA ALA A 129 -17.43 -32.63 -5.44
C ALA A 129 -17.50 -32.27 -6.93
N LYS A 130 -16.80 -31.23 -7.37
CA LYS A 130 -16.72 -30.84 -8.79
C LYS A 130 -16.06 -31.90 -9.66
N ALA A 131 -15.03 -32.58 -9.14
CA ALA A 131 -14.33 -33.65 -9.85
C ALA A 131 -15.04 -35.02 -9.75
N GLY A 132 -16.07 -35.16 -8.93
CA GLY A 132 -16.74 -36.44 -8.69
C GLY A 132 -15.91 -37.44 -7.89
N VAL A 133 -14.99 -36.94 -7.03
CA VAL A 133 -14.12 -37.73 -6.16
C VAL A 133 -14.77 -37.89 -4.80
N GLY A 134 -14.85 -39.13 -4.30
CA GLY A 134 -15.33 -39.40 -2.94
C GLY A 134 -14.38 -38.81 -1.91
N LEU A 135 -14.92 -38.15 -0.89
CA LEU A 135 -14.13 -37.45 0.16
C LEU A 135 -14.57 -37.90 1.56
N MET A 136 -13.59 -38.12 2.42
CA MET A 136 -13.75 -38.18 3.87
C MET A 136 -12.90 -37.04 4.47
N ALA A 137 -13.53 -35.93 4.86
CA ALA A 137 -12.84 -34.80 5.44
C ALA A 137 -13.04 -34.76 6.96
N ASN A 138 -11.94 -34.65 7.71
CA ASN A 138 -11.92 -34.41 9.15
C ASN A 138 -10.62 -33.67 9.53
N PRO A 139 -10.38 -32.46 8.99
CA PRO A 139 -9.17 -31.72 9.31
C PRO A 139 -9.12 -31.32 10.78
N GLU A 140 -7.93 -31.28 11.36
CA GLU A 140 -7.68 -30.78 12.70
C GLU A 140 -7.82 -29.25 12.75
N ASN A 141 -7.36 -28.57 11.69
CA ASN A 141 -7.57 -27.14 11.52
C ASN A 141 -8.98 -26.83 10.99
N ARG A 142 -9.83 -26.31 11.85
CA ARG A 142 -11.22 -25.93 11.55
C ARG A 142 -11.44 -24.42 11.45
N LEU A 143 -10.35 -23.66 11.43
CA LEU A 143 -10.43 -22.19 11.34
C LEU A 143 -10.87 -21.77 9.95
N ARG A 144 -11.60 -20.67 9.89
CA ARG A 144 -11.87 -20.00 8.62
C ARG A 144 -10.64 -19.24 8.20
N LEU A 145 -10.16 -19.55 7.00
CA LEU A 145 -8.97 -18.94 6.42
C LEU A 145 -9.37 -17.61 5.77
N ASP A 146 -8.69 -16.53 6.10
CA ASP A 146 -9.02 -15.20 5.59
C ASP A 146 -8.94 -15.14 4.07
N TYR A 147 -7.87 -15.69 3.50
CA TYR A 147 -7.66 -15.76 2.07
C TYR A 147 -6.75 -16.93 1.70
N VAL A 148 -7.20 -17.75 0.76
CA VAL A 148 -6.43 -18.87 0.21
C VAL A 148 -6.54 -18.84 -1.32
N CYS A 149 -5.40 -19.03 -1.98
CA CYS A 149 -5.28 -18.96 -3.42
C CYS A 149 -4.67 -20.25 -3.97
N GLN A 150 -5.34 -20.86 -4.93
CA GLN A 150 -4.78 -21.83 -5.89
C GLN A 150 -4.17 -21.01 -7.01
N TYR A 151 -2.89 -21.23 -7.30
CA TYR A 151 -2.15 -20.41 -8.24
C TYR A 151 -1.31 -21.28 -9.18
N ASP A 152 -1.74 -21.39 -10.43
CA ASP A 152 -1.05 -22.14 -11.47
C ASP A 152 -0.71 -23.60 -11.08
N GLU A 153 -1.64 -24.25 -10.40
CA GLU A 153 -1.50 -25.63 -9.91
C GLU A 153 -2.81 -26.44 -10.16
N SER A 154 -2.69 -27.76 -10.31
CA SER A 154 -3.85 -28.63 -10.42
C SER A 154 -4.63 -28.66 -9.10
N ASP A 155 -5.89 -29.11 -9.14
CA ASP A 155 -6.70 -29.23 -7.92
C ASP A 155 -6.05 -30.24 -6.94
N PHE A 156 -5.42 -31.30 -7.42
CA PHE A 156 -4.72 -32.26 -6.57
C PHE A 156 -3.46 -31.67 -5.94
N THR A 157 -2.61 -31.01 -6.74
CA THR A 157 -1.40 -30.35 -6.23
C THR A 157 -1.77 -29.30 -5.19
N PHE A 158 -2.85 -28.55 -5.41
CA PHE A 158 -3.34 -27.57 -4.44
C PHE A 158 -3.79 -28.23 -3.13
N ILE A 159 -4.57 -29.33 -3.20
CA ILE A 159 -5.00 -30.10 -2.01
C ILE A 159 -3.77 -30.66 -1.26
N ARG A 160 -2.77 -31.19 -1.97
CA ARG A 160 -1.50 -31.64 -1.38
C ARG A 160 -0.78 -30.51 -0.66
N ARG A 161 -0.73 -29.31 -1.25
CA ARG A 161 -0.12 -28.16 -0.65
C ARG A 161 -0.88 -27.70 0.60
N LEU A 162 -2.21 -27.70 0.57
CA LEU A 162 -3.01 -27.42 1.76
C LEU A 162 -2.74 -28.43 2.87
N ALA A 163 -2.72 -29.73 2.56
CA ALA A 163 -2.41 -30.76 3.54
C ALA A 163 -1.01 -30.59 4.14
N HIS A 164 -0.01 -30.29 3.29
CA HIS A 164 1.36 -30.04 3.73
C HIS A 164 1.49 -28.77 4.58
N ASP A 165 0.92 -27.63 4.15
CA ASP A 165 1.06 -26.35 4.81
C ASP A 165 0.32 -26.25 6.16
N TYR A 166 -0.74 -27.05 6.33
CA TYR A 166 -1.52 -27.16 7.56
C TYR A 166 -1.26 -28.46 8.35
N HIS A 167 -0.33 -29.30 7.86
CA HIS A 167 0.07 -30.58 8.49
C HIS A 167 -1.08 -31.57 8.66
N GLU A 168 -2.02 -31.54 7.74
CA GLU A 168 -3.17 -32.45 7.69
C GLU A 168 -2.81 -33.78 7.01
N TRP A 169 -3.50 -34.85 7.36
CA TRP A 169 -3.35 -36.13 6.67
C TRP A 169 -3.95 -36.05 5.28
N LEU A 170 -3.27 -36.62 4.30
CA LEU A 170 -3.76 -36.78 2.94
C LEU A 170 -3.39 -38.16 2.39
N TYR A 171 -4.38 -38.94 2.06
CA TYR A 171 -4.20 -40.23 1.40
C TYR A 171 -5.51 -40.70 0.76
N TYR A 172 -5.42 -41.67 -0.12
CA TYR A 172 -6.56 -42.36 -0.70
C TYR A 172 -6.75 -43.69 0.05
N ASP A 173 -7.95 -43.94 0.62
CA ASP A 173 -8.20 -45.17 1.39
C ASP A 173 -8.44 -46.44 0.51
N GLY A 174 -8.37 -46.29 -0.79
CA GLY A 174 -8.69 -47.25 -1.82
C GLY A 174 -9.97 -46.88 -2.57
N THR A 175 -10.88 -46.12 -1.97
CA THR A 175 -12.16 -45.73 -2.57
C THR A 175 -12.44 -44.24 -2.48
N ARG A 176 -11.88 -43.55 -1.48
CA ARG A 176 -12.14 -42.15 -1.20
C ARG A 176 -10.84 -41.44 -0.82
N LEU A 177 -10.78 -40.16 -1.14
CA LEU A 177 -9.75 -39.27 -0.61
C LEU A 177 -10.03 -38.98 0.87
N VAL A 178 -9.04 -39.19 1.72
CA VAL A 178 -9.07 -38.82 3.12
C VAL A 178 -8.25 -37.55 3.33
N PHE A 179 -8.89 -36.51 3.87
CA PHE A 179 -8.27 -35.24 4.20
C PHE A 179 -8.46 -34.94 5.70
N GLY A 180 -7.36 -34.83 6.42
CA GLY A 180 -7.39 -34.76 7.88
C GLY A 180 -7.40 -36.14 8.55
N LYS A 181 -7.30 -36.17 9.86
CA LYS A 181 -7.13 -37.40 10.64
C LYS A 181 -8.48 -38.13 10.85
N PRO A 182 -8.68 -39.33 10.26
CA PRO A 182 -9.90 -40.07 10.46
C PRO A 182 -9.96 -40.68 11.88
N LYS A 183 -11.13 -41.23 12.22
CA LYS A 183 -11.22 -42.10 13.38
C LYS A 183 -10.29 -43.28 13.19
N ARG A 184 -9.46 -43.56 14.20
CA ARG A 184 -8.53 -44.69 14.16
C ARG A 184 -9.26 -46.00 13.88
N PRO A 185 -8.89 -46.74 12.83
CA PRO A 185 -9.46 -48.06 12.59
C PRO A 185 -8.95 -49.09 13.59
N ASP A 186 -9.67 -50.20 13.71
CA ASP A 186 -9.24 -51.34 14.51
C ASP A 186 -7.93 -51.93 13.95
N ALA A 187 -7.05 -52.34 14.85
CA ALA A 187 -5.76 -52.86 14.46
C ALA A 187 -5.87 -54.29 13.91
N VAL A 188 -5.32 -54.49 12.73
CA VAL A 188 -5.20 -55.84 12.13
C VAL A 188 -4.01 -56.56 12.74
N GLY A 189 -4.23 -57.67 13.41
CA GLY A 189 -3.17 -58.49 13.98
C GLY A 189 -2.40 -59.25 12.87
N LEU A 190 -1.08 -59.10 12.88
CA LEU A 190 -0.16 -59.76 11.96
C LEU A 190 0.94 -60.49 12.75
N GLU A 191 1.22 -61.75 12.39
CA GLU A 191 2.26 -62.53 13.04
C GLU A 191 3.45 -62.70 12.07
N LEU A 192 4.67 -62.44 12.54
CA LEU A 192 5.88 -62.71 11.74
C LEU A 192 5.98 -64.18 11.37
N ASP A 193 6.57 -64.43 10.23
CA ASP A 193 6.76 -65.76 9.59
C ASP A 193 5.46 -66.45 9.16
N ARG A 194 4.28 -66.01 9.66
CA ARG A 194 2.99 -66.50 9.19
C ARG A 194 2.36 -65.52 8.19
N ASP A 195 2.06 -64.32 8.66
CA ASP A 195 1.35 -63.27 7.88
C ASP A 195 2.35 -62.33 7.22
N VAL A 196 3.46 -62.04 7.88
CA VAL A 196 4.50 -61.11 7.42
C VAL A 196 5.82 -61.85 7.23
N THR A 197 6.41 -61.74 6.04
CA THR A 197 7.72 -62.26 5.69
C THR A 197 8.65 -61.13 5.21
N GLY A 198 9.96 -61.30 5.34
CA GLY A 198 10.89 -60.27 4.90
C GLY A 198 10.74 -58.94 5.66
N PHE A 199 10.63 -59.00 6.96
CA PHE A 199 10.45 -57.87 7.85
C PHE A 199 11.72 -57.07 8.03
N GLU A 200 11.63 -55.75 7.86
CA GLU A 200 12.68 -54.73 8.10
C GLU A 200 12.11 -53.68 9.06
N ALA A 201 12.87 -53.37 10.10
CA ALA A 201 12.58 -52.22 10.96
C ALA A 201 13.79 -51.26 10.91
N GLY A 202 13.58 -50.03 10.61
CA GLY A 202 14.61 -49.03 10.45
C GLY A 202 14.35 -47.75 11.20
N VAL A 203 15.43 -47.06 11.58
CA VAL A 203 15.39 -45.72 12.15
C VAL A 203 16.31 -44.79 11.36
N GLN A 204 15.92 -43.52 11.22
CA GLN A 204 16.68 -42.55 10.43
C GLN A 204 16.59 -41.15 11.02
N THR A 205 17.64 -40.37 10.84
CA THR A 205 17.75 -38.99 11.35
C THR A 205 17.16 -38.00 10.35
N LEU A 206 15.90 -37.63 10.53
CA LEU A 206 15.15 -36.72 9.63
C LEU A 206 14.96 -35.33 10.20
N ALA A 207 14.75 -35.23 11.50
CA ALA A 207 14.43 -33.96 12.15
C ALA A 207 15.51 -32.88 11.93
N ARG A 208 15.09 -31.68 11.74
CA ARG A 208 15.94 -30.48 11.64
C ARG A 208 15.45 -29.42 12.63
N PRO A 209 16.30 -28.89 13.52
CA PRO A 209 15.89 -27.79 14.36
C PRO A 209 15.61 -26.55 13.50
N ALA A 210 14.52 -25.89 13.81
CA ALA A 210 14.15 -24.66 13.10
C ALA A 210 13.62 -23.61 14.07
N THR A 211 13.92 -22.36 13.78
CA THR A 211 13.26 -21.18 14.32
C THR A 211 12.33 -20.67 13.24
N VAL A 212 11.04 -20.74 13.49
CA VAL A 212 10.04 -20.29 12.51
C VAL A 212 9.51 -18.92 12.89
N PHE A 213 9.40 -18.02 11.92
CA PHE A 213 8.84 -16.70 12.13
C PHE A 213 7.67 -16.44 11.18
N SER A 214 6.77 -15.58 11.64
CA SER A 214 5.70 -14.98 10.84
C SER A 214 5.52 -13.52 11.25
N TYR A 215 4.96 -12.72 10.36
CA TYR A 215 4.64 -11.33 10.63
C TYR A 215 3.22 -11.02 10.17
N LEU A 216 2.42 -10.50 11.09
CA LEU A 216 1.04 -10.08 10.85
C LEU A 216 0.96 -8.56 10.82
N PRO A 217 0.93 -7.91 9.63
CA PRO A 217 0.95 -6.45 9.50
C PRO A 217 -0.26 -5.77 10.16
N ALA A 218 -1.42 -6.43 10.16
CA ALA A 218 -2.63 -5.90 10.77
C ALA A 218 -2.49 -5.56 12.26
N HIS A 219 -1.58 -6.22 12.94
CA HIS A 219 -1.34 -6.05 14.37
C HIS A 219 0.09 -5.63 14.70
N ASP A 220 0.93 -5.38 13.67
CA ASP A 220 2.37 -5.15 13.81
C ASP A 220 3.04 -6.22 14.70
N LEU A 221 2.61 -7.47 14.52
CA LEU A 221 2.99 -8.58 15.38
C LEU A 221 3.98 -9.50 14.65
N ARG A 222 5.21 -9.53 15.15
CA ARG A 222 6.18 -10.55 14.78
C ARG A 222 6.07 -11.73 15.76
N MET A 223 5.76 -12.90 15.23
CA MET A 223 5.72 -14.14 15.95
C MET A 223 6.95 -14.96 15.60
N VAL A 224 7.58 -15.55 16.61
CA VAL A 224 8.76 -16.41 16.46
C VAL A 224 8.62 -17.58 17.42
N GLU A 225 8.81 -18.81 16.91
CA GLU A 225 8.71 -20.02 17.72
C GLU A 225 9.77 -21.03 17.25
N ASN A 226 10.30 -21.81 18.19
CA ASN A 226 11.26 -22.87 17.90
C ASN A 226 10.57 -24.23 17.81
N THR A 227 11.15 -25.14 16.99
CA THR A 227 10.73 -26.55 17.01
C THR A 227 10.89 -27.10 18.43
N PRO A 228 9.88 -27.83 18.96
CA PRO A 228 9.93 -28.35 20.31
C PRO A 228 10.97 -29.44 20.49
N ASP A 229 11.53 -29.52 21.71
CA ASP A 229 12.50 -30.57 22.09
C ASP A 229 11.90 -31.97 22.18
N ARG A 230 10.57 -32.06 22.15
CA ARG A 230 9.83 -33.33 22.15
C ARG A 230 8.75 -33.29 21.08
N PRO A 231 9.00 -33.88 19.90
CA PRO A 231 7.98 -33.95 18.85
C PRO A 231 6.84 -34.87 19.25
N ALA A 232 5.65 -34.55 18.74
CA ALA A 232 4.46 -35.38 18.93
C ALA A 232 4.52 -36.62 18.01
N GLY A 233 3.97 -37.75 18.48
CA GLY A 233 3.75 -38.89 17.62
C GLY A 233 4.97 -39.78 17.38
N LEU A 234 5.99 -39.72 18.23
CA LEU A 234 7.12 -40.64 18.20
C LEU A 234 7.01 -41.75 19.25
N ASP A 235 7.36 -42.94 18.86
CA ASP A 235 7.65 -44.06 19.77
C ASP A 235 9.11 -43.99 20.27
N LEU A 236 9.54 -44.98 21.07
CA LEU A 236 10.88 -44.95 21.65
C LEU A 236 12.00 -45.01 20.59
N PRO A 237 11.98 -45.87 19.57
CA PRO A 237 12.98 -45.85 18.49
C PRO A 237 13.01 -44.53 17.73
N GLY A 238 11.85 -43.98 17.35
CA GLY A 238 11.71 -42.71 16.67
C GLY A 238 12.23 -41.55 17.51
N TYR A 239 11.98 -41.54 18.84
CA TYR A 239 12.53 -40.53 19.74
C TYR A 239 14.08 -40.60 19.84
N ARG A 240 14.66 -41.82 19.83
CA ARG A 240 16.12 -41.98 19.79
C ARG A 240 16.71 -41.44 18.49
N ALA A 241 16.05 -41.68 17.35
CA ALA A 241 16.46 -41.11 16.07
C ALA A 241 16.36 -39.57 16.07
N PHE A 242 15.31 -39.02 16.67
CA PHE A 242 15.15 -37.58 16.87
C PHE A 242 16.28 -36.98 17.70
N MET A 243 16.62 -37.58 18.85
CA MET A 243 17.73 -37.10 19.68
C MET A 243 19.07 -37.16 18.95
N ALA A 244 19.33 -38.23 18.17
CA ALA A 244 20.52 -38.33 17.33
C ALA A 244 20.53 -37.20 16.25
N SER A 245 19.39 -36.92 15.66
CA SER A 245 19.24 -35.83 14.70
C SER A 245 19.59 -34.48 15.29
N MET A 246 19.07 -34.17 16.49
CA MET A 246 19.36 -32.92 17.21
C MET A 246 20.85 -32.81 17.57
N GLY A 247 21.50 -33.94 17.89
CA GLY A 247 22.96 -33.99 18.11
C GLY A 247 23.79 -33.69 16.84
N MET A 248 23.28 -34.07 15.67
CA MET A 248 23.91 -33.82 14.37
C MET A 248 23.70 -32.38 13.90
N PHE A 249 22.49 -31.87 13.97
CA PHE A 249 22.08 -30.56 13.45
C PHE A 249 21.91 -29.56 14.59
N LYS A 250 23.01 -28.91 14.98
CA LYS A 250 23.04 -28.04 16.19
C LYS A 250 22.53 -26.62 15.96
N VAL A 251 22.48 -26.15 14.70
CA VAL A 251 22.10 -24.78 14.36
C VAL A 251 20.71 -24.79 13.78
N PRO A 252 19.71 -24.16 14.45
CA PRO A 252 18.36 -24.04 13.91
C PRO A 252 18.33 -23.22 12.62
N ALA A 253 17.61 -23.71 11.63
CA ALA A 253 17.36 -22.97 10.41
C ALA A 253 16.26 -21.93 10.66
N LEU A 254 16.48 -20.67 10.22
CA LEU A 254 15.46 -19.64 10.28
C LEU A 254 14.50 -19.79 9.09
N GLN A 255 13.22 -20.03 9.35
CA GLN A 255 12.23 -20.31 8.33
C GLN A 255 10.98 -19.44 8.49
N TYR A 256 10.35 -19.10 7.37
CA TYR A 256 9.08 -18.38 7.37
C TYR A 256 7.91 -19.38 7.37
N ALA A 257 6.88 -19.15 8.21
CA ALA A 257 5.70 -19.99 8.26
C ALA A 257 4.96 -19.99 6.92
N ARG A 258 4.69 -21.17 6.36
CA ARG A 258 4.01 -21.30 5.06
C ARG A 258 2.55 -20.92 5.14
N SER A 259 1.84 -21.39 6.18
CA SER A 259 0.48 -20.95 6.44
C SER A 259 0.43 -19.54 7.05
N ARG A 260 -0.70 -18.85 6.91
CA ARG A 260 -0.94 -17.60 7.63
C ARG A 260 -1.20 -17.94 9.10
N VAL A 261 -0.55 -17.21 9.99
CA VAL A 261 -0.63 -17.40 11.44
C VAL A 261 -1.08 -16.07 12.04
N HIS A 262 -2.13 -16.08 12.88
CA HIS A 262 -2.76 -14.87 13.41
C HIS A 262 -2.39 -14.62 14.87
N HIS A 263 -1.96 -15.65 15.61
CA HIS A 263 -1.56 -15.53 17.00
C HIS A 263 -0.57 -16.63 17.41
N MET A 264 0.09 -16.44 18.56
CA MET A 264 1.16 -17.33 19.04
C MET A 264 0.73 -18.79 19.18
N LYS A 265 -0.51 -19.06 19.58
CA LYS A 265 -1.01 -20.44 19.71
C LYS A 265 -1.08 -21.17 18.35
N GLU A 266 -1.48 -20.48 17.29
CA GLU A 266 -1.41 -21.05 15.92
C GLU A 266 0.04 -21.28 15.50
N MET A 267 0.97 -20.36 15.87
CA MET A 267 2.38 -20.52 15.61
C MET A 267 2.96 -21.76 16.31
N GLU A 268 2.62 -21.98 17.58
CA GLU A 268 2.98 -23.20 18.29
C GLU A 268 2.42 -24.45 17.62
N MET A 269 1.14 -24.44 17.21
CA MET A 269 0.52 -25.55 16.48
C MET A 269 1.23 -25.81 15.15
N TYR A 270 1.52 -24.77 14.41
CA TYR A 270 2.25 -24.86 13.14
C TYR A 270 3.62 -25.51 13.33
N VAL A 271 4.42 -25.02 14.29
CA VAL A 271 5.77 -25.54 14.52
C VAL A 271 5.76 -26.98 15.03
N ARG A 272 4.80 -27.33 15.87
CA ARG A 272 4.59 -28.72 16.34
C ARG A 272 4.20 -29.66 15.20
N GLY A 273 3.24 -29.23 14.36
CA GLY A 273 2.82 -29.99 13.18
C GLY A 273 3.96 -30.19 12.19
N LYS A 274 4.70 -29.12 11.90
CA LYS A 274 5.90 -29.17 11.05
C LYS A 274 6.91 -30.21 11.52
N GLN A 275 7.27 -30.16 12.81
CA GLN A 275 8.22 -31.11 13.36
C GLN A 275 7.68 -32.55 13.37
N ALA A 276 6.39 -32.73 13.68
CA ALA A 276 5.76 -34.03 13.63
C ALA A 276 5.75 -34.64 12.22
N ALA A 277 5.49 -33.81 11.19
CA ALA A 277 5.55 -34.24 9.79
C ALA A 277 6.98 -34.63 9.37
N GLU A 278 7.97 -33.81 9.70
CA GLU A 278 9.38 -34.11 9.40
C GLU A 278 9.90 -35.37 10.10
N THR A 279 9.38 -35.70 11.26
CA THR A 279 9.81 -36.85 12.06
C THR A 279 8.95 -38.09 11.84
N ALA A 280 7.85 -38.02 11.10
CA ALA A 280 6.89 -39.09 10.96
C ALA A 280 7.49 -40.42 10.49
N ASP A 281 8.48 -40.38 9.61
CA ASP A 281 9.20 -41.52 9.04
C ASP A 281 10.54 -41.82 9.73
N SER A 282 10.79 -41.21 10.91
CA SER A 282 12.04 -41.45 11.65
C SER A 282 12.19 -42.90 12.15
N HIS A 283 11.09 -43.56 12.38
CA HIS A 283 11.01 -45.01 12.59
C HIS A 283 10.00 -45.61 11.61
N TYR A 284 10.40 -46.60 10.88
CA TYR A 284 9.55 -47.28 9.92
C TYR A 284 9.72 -48.81 9.97
N VAL A 285 8.71 -49.50 9.50
CA VAL A 285 8.78 -50.94 9.24
C VAL A 285 8.36 -51.22 7.79
N LYS A 286 9.00 -52.21 7.20
CA LYS A 286 8.63 -52.76 5.88
C LYS A 286 8.45 -54.24 6.02
N GLY A 287 7.52 -54.81 5.23
CA GLY A 287 7.28 -56.24 5.21
C GLY A 287 6.61 -56.69 3.95
N ARG A 288 6.70 -58.02 3.69
CA ARG A 288 5.89 -58.73 2.69
C ARG A 288 4.73 -59.39 3.42
N ILE A 289 3.52 -59.13 2.93
CA ILE A 289 2.30 -59.71 3.50
C ILE A 289 1.80 -60.86 2.67
N ARG A 290 1.24 -61.85 3.32
CA ARG A 290 0.59 -63.00 2.73
C ARG A 290 -0.85 -63.12 3.21
N GLY A 291 -1.75 -63.51 2.30
CA GLY A 291 -3.11 -63.89 2.66
C GLY A 291 -4.02 -62.84 3.23
N ARG A 292 -3.63 -61.53 3.17
CA ARG A 292 -4.47 -60.41 3.63
C ARG A 292 -4.27 -59.19 2.76
N TRP A 293 -5.37 -58.53 2.45
CA TRP A 293 -5.32 -57.22 1.82
C TRP A 293 -5.16 -56.16 2.88
N LEU A 294 -4.16 -55.28 2.68
CA LEU A 294 -3.96 -54.08 3.49
C LEU A 294 -4.23 -52.84 2.62
N SER A 295 -4.81 -51.82 3.20
CA SER A 295 -4.95 -50.53 2.54
C SER A 295 -4.13 -49.49 3.28
N VAL A 296 -3.75 -48.42 2.59
CA VAL A 296 -3.16 -47.25 3.23
C VAL A 296 -4.13 -46.68 4.27
N GLY A 297 -3.61 -46.29 5.43
CA GLY A 297 -4.41 -45.86 6.58
C GLY A 297 -4.81 -47.00 7.53
N SER A 298 -4.60 -48.27 7.15
CA SER A 298 -4.81 -49.39 8.05
C SER A 298 -3.81 -49.36 9.22
N VAL A 299 -4.27 -49.75 10.41
CA VAL A 299 -3.39 -49.98 11.57
C VAL A 299 -3.09 -51.46 11.70
N VAL A 300 -1.82 -51.81 11.78
CA VAL A 300 -1.37 -53.20 11.95
C VAL A 300 -0.67 -53.36 13.30
N LYS A 301 -0.98 -54.45 14.01
CA LYS A 301 -0.29 -54.86 15.21
C LYS A 301 0.58 -56.07 14.90
N ILE A 302 1.89 -55.89 14.92
CA ILE A 302 2.85 -56.91 14.57
C ILE A 302 3.29 -57.65 15.84
N SER A 303 3.23 -59.00 15.80
CA SER A 303 3.68 -59.88 16.87
C SER A 303 4.70 -60.89 16.36
N SER A 304 5.63 -61.27 17.22
CA SER A 304 6.63 -62.30 16.92
C SER A 304 6.31 -63.61 17.63
N PRO A 305 6.31 -64.73 16.96
CA PRO A 305 6.10 -66.05 17.58
C PRO A 305 7.27 -66.45 18.50
N PHE A 306 8.38 -65.72 18.47
CA PHE A 306 9.60 -66.09 19.20
C PHE A 306 9.39 -66.19 20.72
N GLY A 307 8.46 -65.37 21.30
CA GLY A 307 8.08 -65.43 22.67
C GLY A 307 7.43 -66.73 23.10
N LYS A 308 6.66 -67.36 22.21
CA LYS A 308 6.00 -68.68 22.45
C LYS A 308 6.98 -69.84 22.48
N ARG A 309 8.12 -69.75 21.70
CA ARG A 309 9.15 -70.79 21.68
C ARG A 309 10.06 -70.82 22.91
N ILE A 310 10.14 -69.76 23.67
CA ILE A 310 11.00 -69.64 24.88
C ILE A 310 10.20 -69.91 26.19
N GLY A 311 8.94 -70.36 26.08
CA GLY A 311 8.09 -70.62 27.27
C GLY A 311 7.51 -69.40 27.94
N SER A 312 7.62 -68.24 27.36
CA SER A 312 6.93 -67.00 27.77
C SER A 312 5.51 -67.04 27.25
N LEU A 313 4.52 -66.91 28.13
CA LEU A 313 3.11 -66.87 27.76
C LEU A 313 2.70 -65.51 27.11
N ALA A 314 3.61 -64.56 27.05
CA ALA A 314 3.39 -63.26 26.40
C ALA A 314 3.88 -63.32 24.92
N GLU A 315 2.97 -63.05 23.99
CA GLU A 315 3.37 -62.71 22.62
C GLU A 315 4.29 -61.49 22.66
N ALA A 316 5.46 -61.57 22.04
CA ALA A 316 6.32 -60.41 21.95
C ALA A 316 5.70 -59.43 20.94
N SER A 317 4.97 -58.44 21.45
CA SER A 317 4.43 -57.36 20.62
C SER A 317 5.61 -56.52 20.07
N MET A 318 5.67 -56.40 18.78
CA MET A 318 6.64 -55.57 18.09
C MET A 318 6.14 -54.13 17.83
N GLY A 319 4.91 -53.82 18.23
CA GLY A 319 4.32 -52.51 18.12
C GLY A 319 3.07 -52.45 17.22
N GLU A 320 2.48 -51.30 17.20
CA GLU A 320 1.37 -50.97 16.32
C GLU A 320 1.83 -49.92 15.32
N TYR A 321 1.53 -50.15 14.02
CA TYR A 321 2.02 -49.34 12.93
C TYR A 321 0.86 -48.94 12.03
N LEU A 322 0.94 -47.72 11.48
CA LEU A 322 0.05 -47.15 10.48
C LEU A 322 0.65 -47.40 9.09
N VAL A 323 -0.08 -48.05 8.23
CA VAL A 323 0.36 -48.32 6.86
C VAL A 323 0.34 -47.05 6.02
N VAL A 324 1.49 -46.69 5.46
CA VAL A 324 1.68 -45.48 4.64
C VAL A 324 1.95 -45.75 3.17
N GLU A 325 2.26 -47.01 2.82
CA GLU A 325 2.48 -47.39 1.44
C GLU A 325 2.24 -48.89 1.27
N VAL A 326 1.58 -49.29 0.18
CA VAL A 326 1.33 -50.67 -0.14
C VAL A 326 1.55 -50.93 -1.64
N TRP A 327 2.15 -52.06 -1.94
CA TRP A 327 2.20 -52.67 -3.29
C TRP A 327 1.49 -53.98 -3.26
N HIS A 328 0.52 -54.15 -4.15
CA HIS A 328 -0.14 -55.43 -4.38
C HIS A 328 0.26 -55.97 -5.73
N GLY A 329 0.71 -57.19 -5.77
CA GLY A 329 0.94 -57.96 -6.99
C GLY A 329 0.12 -59.23 -6.96
N VAL A 330 -0.69 -59.44 -7.97
CA VAL A 330 -1.52 -60.63 -8.16
C VAL A 330 -1.15 -61.26 -9.50
N GLY A 331 -0.78 -62.52 -9.50
CA GLY A 331 -0.47 -63.29 -10.71
C GLY A 331 -1.69 -64.01 -11.29
N GLU A 332 -1.55 -64.60 -12.50
CA GLU A 332 -2.55 -65.36 -13.22
C GLU A 332 -2.99 -66.64 -12.46
N ASP A 333 -2.03 -67.24 -11.73
CA ASP A 333 -2.26 -68.43 -10.88
C ASP A 333 -2.97 -68.03 -9.53
N GLY A 334 -3.41 -66.81 -9.35
CA GLY A 334 -3.98 -66.29 -8.12
C GLY A 334 -2.93 -66.09 -7.02
N SER A 335 -1.64 -66.21 -7.34
CA SER A 335 -0.59 -65.87 -6.37
C SER A 335 -0.66 -64.41 -5.99
N TYR A 336 -0.57 -64.12 -4.68
CA TYR A 336 -0.61 -62.78 -4.15
C TYR A 336 0.67 -62.46 -3.39
N VAL A 337 1.25 -61.32 -3.71
CA VAL A 337 2.39 -60.73 -2.99
C VAL A 337 2.08 -59.30 -2.64
N GLY A 338 1.84 -59.02 -1.34
CA GLY A 338 1.74 -57.67 -0.82
C GLY A 338 3.09 -57.24 -0.25
N ARG A 339 3.43 -55.95 -0.42
CA ARG A 339 4.52 -55.30 0.29
C ARG A 339 3.97 -54.06 0.94
N PHE A 340 4.39 -53.75 2.15
CA PHE A 340 3.96 -52.57 2.83
C PHE A 340 5.12 -51.84 3.50
N LYS A 341 4.98 -50.50 3.65
CA LYS A 341 5.73 -49.67 4.55
C LYS A 341 4.75 -49.09 5.56
N ALA A 342 5.16 -49.05 6.84
CA ALA A 342 4.33 -48.50 7.90
C ALA A 342 5.20 -47.73 8.89
N ILE A 343 4.60 -46.77 9.58
CA ILE A 343 5.19 -45.93 10.62
C ILE A 343 4.50 -46.21 11.94
N PRO A 344 5.05 -45.79 13.11
CA PRO A 344 4.37 -45.99 14.38
C PRO A 344 2.93 -45.42 14.37
N ALA A 345 1.97 -46.23 14.86
CA ALA A 345 0.54 -45.83 14.87
C ALA A 345 0.23 -44.63 15.77
N VAL A 346 1.18 -44.21 16.60
CA VAL A 346 1.12 -42.96 17.40
C VAL A 346 1.46 -41.72 16.59
N ALA A 347 1.87 -41.83 15.32
CA ALA A 347 2.25 -40.71 14.47
C ALA A 347 1.15 -39.65 14.41
N HIS A 348 1.57 -38.40 14.57
CA HIS A 348 0.65 -37.26 14.54
C HIS A 348 0.37 -36.83 13.09
N CYS A 349 1.41 -36.82 12.24
CA CYS A 349 1.34 -36.49 10.82
C CYS A 349 1.77 -37.67 9.96
N LEU A 350 1.41 -37.63 8.67
CA LEU A 350 1.90 -38.59 7.66
C LEU A 350 3.20 -38.07 7.04
N PRO A 351 4.11 -38.96 6.61
CA PRO A 351 5.26 -38.57 5.82
C PRO A 351 4.80 -38.22 4.39
N MET A 352 4.82 -36.93 4.08
CA MET A 352 4.48 -36.47 2.74
C MET A 352 5.64 -35.69 2.15
N GLU A 353 5.87 -35.87 0.86
CA GLU A 353 6.81 -35.05 0.12
C GLU A 353 6.31 -33.63 0.00
N ASP A 354 7.22 -32.66 0.06
CA ASP A 354 6.92 -31.25 -0.17
C ASP A 354 6.44 -31.06 -1.62
N PRO A 355 5.17 -30.67 -1.85
CA PRO A 355 4.65 -30.47 -3.21
C PRO A 355 5.21 -29.22 -3.89
N GLY A 356 6.11 -28.49 -3.21
CA GLY A 356 6.59 -27.22 -3.66
C GLY A 356 5.66 -26.06 -3.30
N ARG A 357 6.04 -24.86 -3.73
CA ARG A 357 5.25 -23.64 -3.57
C ARG A 357 5.06 -22.98 -4.92
N PRO A 358 3.85 -22.62 -5.30
CA PRO A 358 3.67 -21.71 -6.42
C PRO A 358 4.31 -20.36 -6.08
N VAL A 359 4.98 -19.77 -7.06
CA VAL A 359 5.57 -18.44 -6.94
C VAL A 359 4.69 -17.46 -7.74
N ALA A 360 4.00 -16.59 -7.02
CA ALA A 360 3.15 -15.61 -7.66
C ALA A 360 3.95 -14.40 -8.15
N GLU A 361 3.76 -14.07 -9.41
CA GLU A 361 4.31 -12.89 -10.05
C GLU A 361 3.37 -11.69 -9.92
N THR A 362 3.87 -10.48 -10.18
CA THR A 362 3.08 -9.26 -10.16
C THR A 362 1.94 -9.30 -11.17
N GLN A 363 0.75 -8.85 -10.76
CA GLN A 363 -0.46 -8.90 -11.58
C GLN A 363 -1.26 -7.62 -11.49
N MET A 364 -2.05 -7.36 -12.53
CA MET A 364 -3.03 -6.28 -12.51
C MET A 364 -4.32 -6.75 -11.85
N ALA A 365 -4.93 -5.85 -11.07
CA ALA A 365 -6.20 -6.09 -10.41
C ALA A 365 -7.03 -4.80 -10.37
N MET A 366 -8.33 -4.96 -10.22
CA MET A 366 -9.26 -3.85 -10.01
C MET A 366 -9.63 -3.74 -8.53
N VAL A 367 -9.63 -2.54 -8.00
CA VAL A 367 -10.10 -2.28 -6.63
C VAL A 367 -11.61 -2.47 -6.58
N VAL A 368 -12.08 -3.29 -5.63
CA VAL A 368 -13.50 -3.59 -5.42
C VAL A 368 -14.01 -3.16 -4.05
N GLY A 369 -13.12 -2.75 -3.17
CA GLY A 369 -13.46 -2.20 -1.86
C GLY A 369 -12.29 -1.41 -1.27
N ASN A 370 -12.55 -0.22 -0.72
CA ASN A 370 -11.54 0.63 -0.09
C ASN A 370 -11.93 1.15 1.31
N GLU A 371 -13.09 0.74 1.81
CA GLU A 371 -13.58 1.09 3.14
C GLU A 371 -13.22 -0.02 4.15
N ASN A 372 -11.93 -0.17 4.47
CA ASN A 372 -11.48 -1.15 5.45
C ASN A 372 -12.05 -0.83 6.84
N PRO A 373 -12.76 -1.79 7.50
CA PRO A 373 -13.37 -1.55 8.81
C PRO A 373 -12.37 -1.15 9.91
N GLN A 374 -11.14 -1.65 9.84
CA GLN A 374 -10.07 -1.32 10.79
C GLN A 374 -9.33 -0.01 10.44
N ARG A 375 -9.62 0.62 9.31
CA ARG A 375 -8.99 1.86 8.83
C ARG A 375 -7.46 1.78 8.72
N MET A 376 -6.94 0.65 8.27
CA MET A 376 -5.49 0.37 8.21
C MET A 376 -4.85 0.67 6.84
N GLY A 377 -5.50 1.45 5.98
CA GLY A 377 -4.96 1.71 4.64
C GLY A 377 -4.91 0.46 3.77
N CYS A 378 -5.95 -0.34 3.80
CA CYS A 378 -6.11 -1.57 3.03
C CYS A 378 -7.26 -1.45 2.04
N VAL A 379 -7.13 -2.18 0.95
CA VAL A 379 -8.16 -2.32 -0.10
C VAL A 379 -8.46 -3.79 -0.35
N GLN A 380 -9.60 -4.08 -0.95
CA GLN A 380 -9.88 -5.36 -1.56
C GLN A 380 -9.78 -5.23 -3.07
N VAL A 381 -9.13 -6.19 -3.71
CA VAL A 381 -8.96 -6.19 -5.16
C VAL A 381 -9.46 -7.48 -5.78
N ARG A 382 -9.80 -7.41 -7.05
CA ARG A 382 -10.14 -8.54 -7.90
C ARG A 382 -9.11 -8.64 -9.02
N MET A 383 -8.36 -9.74 -9.03
CA MET A 383 -7.42 -10.08 -10.11
C MET A 383 -8.18 -10.39 -11.40
N ASN A 384 -7.55 -10.26 -12.56
CA ASN A 384 -8.20 -10.48 -13.85
C ASN A 384 -8.76 -11.90 -14.05
N TRP A 385 -8.17 -12.91 -13.38
CA TRP A 385 -8.63 -14.30 -13.42
C TRP A 385 -9.73 -14.62 -12.40
N GLN A 386 -10.00 -13.73 -11.45
CA GLN A 386 -11.06 -13.93 -10.46
C GLN A 386 -12.42 -13.62 -11.07
N SER A 387 -13.32 -14.58 -11.02
CA SER A 387 -14.72 -14.43 -11.45
C SER A 387 -15.54 -13.66 -10.40
N ASP A 388 -16.81 -13.43 -10.70
CA ASP A 388 -17.74 -12.74 -9.82
C ASP A 388 -17.84 -13.42 -8.44
N GLY A 389 -17.75 -12.61 -7.40
CA GLY A 389 -17.72 -13.06 -6.01
C GLY A 389 -16.35 -13.39 -5.45
N MET A 390 -15.33 -13.61 -6.29
CA MET A 390 -13.94 -13.76 -5.85
C MET A 390 -13.30 -12.41 -5.66
N ARG A 391 -12.52 -12.28 -4.62
CA ARG A 391 -11.70 -11.10 -4.29
C ARG A 391 -10.64 -11.46 -3.27
N THR A 392 -9.70 -10.55 -3.05
CA THR A 392 -8.75 -10.71 -1.95
C THR A 392 -9.40 -10.36 -0.61
N ASP A 393 -8.74 -10.77 0.46
CA ASP A 393 -8.92 -10.14 1.77
C ASP A 393 -8.45 -8.68 1.72
N TRP A 394 -8.61 -7.93 2.84
CA TRP A 394 -8.06 -6.59 2.97
C TRP A 394 -6.53 -6.61 2.90
N ILE A 395 -5.98 -6.05 1.86
CA ILE A 395 -4.54 -6.04 1.57
C ILE A 395 -3.97 -4.63 1.64
N GLY A 396 -2.77 -4.50 2.20
CA GLY A 396 -2.11 -3.20 2.37
C GLY A 396 -1.74 -2.57 1.04
N VAL A 397 -1.78 -1.25 0.99
CA VAL A 397 -1.34 -0.45 -0.15
C VAL A 397 0.03 0.15 0.15
N MET A 398 0.98 -0.02 -0.76
CA MET A 398 2.29 0.62 -0.67
C MET A 398 2.13 2.13 -0.84
N THR A 399 2.82 2.88 -0.02
CA THR A 399 2.86 4.35 -0.08
C THR A 399 4.32 4.83 -0.10
N PRO A 400 4.64 5.96 -0.74
CA PRO A 400 5.98 6.52 -0.74
C PRO A 400 6.53 6.82 0.67
N ASP A 401 5.67 7.24 1.59
CA ASP A 401 5.99 7.43 3.01
C ASP A 401 4.76 7.10 3.86
N GLY A 402 4.97 6.37 4.95
CA GLY A 402 3.90 6.02 5.88
C GLY A 402 4.43 5.52 7.21
N GLY A 403 3.80 5.94 8.29
CA GLY A 403 4.23 5.53 9.64
C GLY A 403 3.49 6.22 10.76
N GLY A 404 4.04 6.08 11.96
CA GLY A 404 3.61 6.83 13.14
C GLY A 404 4.26 8.22 13.20
N GLY A 405 3.62 9.15 13.90
CA GLY A 405 4.15 10.46 14.21
C GLY A 405 4.63 10.56 15.66
N GLU A 406 5.14 11.71 16.04
CA GLU A 406 5.53 12.01 17.42
C GLU A 406 4.35 11.90 18.39
N GLY A 407 4.63 11.50 19.63
CA GLY A 407 3.59 11.33 20.67
C GLY A 407 2.63 10.17 20.42
N GLY A 408 2.97 9.21 19.53
CA GLY A 408 2.12 8.05 19.25
C GLY A 408 0.97 8.35 18.26
N SER A 409 1.01 9.48 17.56
CA SER A 409 0.06 9.78 16.48
C SER A 409 0.19 8.78 15.34
N LYS A 410 -0.90 8.49 14.64
CA LYS A 410 -0.96 7.55 13.52
C LYS A 410 -1.21 8.30 12.20
N GLY A 411 -0.79 7.70 11.09
CA GLY A 411 -1.13 8.20 9.75
C GLY A 411 -0.22 9.30 9.22
N ARG A 412 1.06 9.33 9.63
CA ARG A 412 2.07 10.17 9.00
C ARG A 412 2.38 9.66 7.59
N GLY A 413 2.54 10.56 6.66
CA GLY A 413 2.98 10.27 5.29
C GLY A 413 1.91 10.54 4.21
N HIS A 414 1.98 9.81 3.10
CA HIS A 414 1.04 9.93 1.98
C HIS A 414 -0.13 8.97 2.16
N LEU A 415 -1.32 9.51 2.37
CA LEU A 415 -2.56 8.75 2.49
C LEU A 415 -3.43 8.95 1.24
N PHE A 416 -3.07 8.29 0.15
CA PHE A 416 -3.84 8.23 -1.08
C PHE A 416 -4.23 6.78 -1.35
N MET A 417 -5.45 6.42 -0.95
CA MET A 417 -5.98 5.10 -1.18
C MET A 417 -6.59 5.02 -2.58
N PRO A 418 -6.30 3.95 -3.35
CA PRO A 418 -6.97 3.72 -4.62
C PRO A 418 -8.49 3.69 -4.45
N GLU A 419 -9.20 4.26 -5.41
CA GLU A 419 -10.66 4.27 -5.44
C GLU A 419 -11.21 2.97 -6.02
N VAL A 420 -12.47 2.64 -5.67
CA VAL A 420 -13.16 1.50 -6.27
C VAL A 420 -13.27 1.72 -7.78
N GLY A 421 -12.82 0.73 -8.55
CA GLY A 421 -12.72 0.81 -10.00
C GLY A 421 -11.33 1.14 -10.54
N ASP A 422 -10.39 1.54 -9.67
CA ASP A 422 -9.01 1.80 -10.09
C ASP A 422 -8.28 0.50 -10.44
N LEU A 423 -7.46 0.57 -11.48
CA LEU A 423 -6.51 -0.47 -11.84
C LEU A 423 -5.26 -0.35 -10.98
N VAL A 424 -4.87 -1.44 -10.34
CA VAL A 424 -3.69 -1.50 -9.46
C VAL A 424 -2.76 -2.64 -9.85
N LEU A 425 -1.47 -2.47 -9.58
CA LEU A 425 -0.47 -3.51 -9.65
C LEU A 425 -0.36 -4.19 -8.27
N VAL A 426 -0.49 -5.52 -8.25
CA VAL A 426 -0.42 -6.33 -7.04
C VAL A 426 0.86 -7.13 -7.03
N GLY A 427 1.62 -7.03 -5.96
CA GLY A 427 2.78 -7.87 -5.65
C GLY A 427 2.45 -8.89 -4.57
N PHE A 428 3.36 -9.85 -4.38
CA PHE A 428 3.18 -10.95 -3.43
C PHE A 428 4.40 -11.06 -2.51
N ARG A 429 4.18 -11.03 -1.20
CA ARG A 429 5.28 -11.16 -0.23
C ARG A 429 5.94 -12.52 -0.33
N LEU A 430 7.25 -12.56 -0.57
CA LEU A 430 8.02 -13.78 -0.78
C LEU A 430 7.49 -14.66 -1.92
N GLY A 431 6.79 -14.08 -2.90
CA GLY A 431 6.14 -14.83 -3.97
C GLY A 431 4.93 -15.67 -3.53
N ASP A 432 4.44 -15.53 -2.30
CA ASP A 432 3.33 -16.31 -1.76
C ASP A 432 1.99 -15.77 -2.26
N PRO A 433 1.23 -16.53 -3.07
CA PRO A 433 -0.05 -16.09 -3.61
C PRO A 433 -1.11 -15.78 -2.53
N ASN A 434 -0.93 -16.29 -1.31
CA ASN A 434 -1.80 -16.01 -0.18
C ASN A 434 -1.49 -14.66 0.50
N ARG A 435 -0.44 -13.94 0.08
CA ARG A 435 0.05 -12.72 0.72
C ARG A 435 0.19 -11.54 -0.26
N PRO A 436 -0.89 -11.21 -0.98
CA PRO A 436 -0.90 -10.09 -1.92
C PRO A 436 -0.80 -8.74 -1.18
N TYR A 437 -0.28 -7.71 -1.88
CA TYR A 437 -0.32 -6.31 -1.48
C TYR A 437 -0.34 -5.43 -2.72
N VAL A 438 -0.92 -4.23 -2.64
CA VAL A 438 -0.96 -3.28 -3.77
C VAL A 438 0.35 -2.49 -3.81
N MET A 439 1.00 -2.48 -4.96
CA MET A 439 2.23 -1.75 -5.23
C MET A 439 1.98 -0.30 -5.68
N GLY A 440 0.82 -0.03 -6.27
CA GLY A 440 0.42 1.28 -6.76
C GLY A 440 -0.69 1.18 -7.79
N SER A 441 -1.23 2.34 -8.18
CA SER A 441 -2.25 2.44 -9.23
C SER A 441 -1.61 2.60 -10.61
N LEU A 442 -2.30 2.13 -11.62
CA LEU A 442 -1.91 2.25 -13.02
C LEU A 442 -3.00 2.99 -13.80
N TYR A 443 -2.60 3.95 -14.62
CA TYR A 443 -3.50 4.51 -15.61
C TYR A 443 -3.80 3.50 -16.73
N ASN A 444 -5.02 3.52 -17.21
CA ASN A 444 -5.46 2.74 -18.36
C ASN A 444 -6.16 3.64 -19.38
N ALA A 445 -6.63 3.08 -20.48
CA ALA A 445 -7.30 3.83 -21.53
C ALA A 445 -8.57 4.59 -21.06
N GLY A 446 -9.22 4.13 -19.97
CA GLY A 446 -10.42 4.74 -19.41
C GLY A 446 -10.13 5.81 -18.35
N THR A 447 -8.96 5.79 -17.73
CA THR A 447 -8.60 6.66 -16.58
C THR A 447 -7.42 7.58 -16.87
N GLY A 448 -6.63 7.31 -17.92
CA GLY A 448 -5.50 8.13 -18.31
C GLY A 448 -5.95 9.40 -19.03
N ILE A 449 -5.54 10.57 -18.53
CA ILE A 449 -5.77 11.86 -19.19
C ILE A 449 -4.68 12.23 -20.20
N GLY A 450 -3.73 11.32 -20.40
CA GLY A 450 -2.53 11.57 -21.18
C GLY A 450 -1.54 12.50 -20.47
N VAL A 451 -0.29 12.35 -20.79
CA VAL A 451 0.75 13.28 -20.42
C VAL A 451 0.77 14.38 -21.48
N GLY A 452 0.69 15.65 -21.08
CA GLY A 452 0.79 16.77 -22.01
C GLY A 452 2.07 16.69 -22.84
N GLU A 453 2.06 17.33 -24.03
CA GLU A 453 3.22 17.39 -24.91
C GLU A 453 4.48 17.80 -24.12
N GLY A 454 5.59 17.09 -24.30
CA GLY A 454 6.83 17.34 -23.60
C GLY A 454 6.82 16.98 -22.11
N ASN A 455 5.83 16.25 -21.61
CA ASN A 455 5.69 15.86 -20.20
C ASN A 455 5.75 17.05 -19.23
N ARG A 456 5.24 18.20 -19.66
CA ARG A 456 5.32 19.45 -18.91
C ARG A 456 4.36 19.54 -17.72
N ASP A 457 3.25 18.80 -17.74
CA ASP A 457 2.20 18.87 -16.74
C ASP A 457 2.35 17.76 -15.70
N LYS A 458 2.40 18.13 -14.43
CA LYS A 458 2.37 17.21 -13.27
C LYS A 458 1.26 17.66 -12.33
N SER A 459 0.57 16.69 -11.70
CA SER A 459 -0.48 17.05 -10.76
C SER A 459 -0.71 16.00 -9.68
N ILE A 460 -1.23 16.45 -8.56
CA ILE A 460 -1.88 15.66 -7.52
C ILE A 460 -3.35 16.05 -7.56
N SER A 461 -4.23 15.11 -7.86
CA SER A 461 -5.67 15.37 -7.97
C SER A 461 -6.46 14.37 -7.14
N THR A 462 -7.48 14.85 -6.44
CA THR A 462 -8.40 14.01 -5.66
C THR A 462 -9.65 13.69 -6.50
N ARG A 463 -10.40 12.69 -6.08
CA ARG A 463 -11.69 12.31 -6.69
C ARG A 463 -12.68 13.47 -6.77
N SER A 464 -12.67 14.36 -5.79
CA SER A 464 -13.55 15.53 -5.74
C SER A 464 -13.12 16.68 -6.65
N GLY A 465 -11.94 16.58 -7.30
CA GLY A 465 -11.42 17.63 -8.19
C GLY A 465 -10.51 18.67 -7.50
N ILE A 466 -10.16 18.48 -6.24
CA ILE A 466 -9.10 19.30 -5.62
C ILE A 466 -7.80 18.94 -6.30
N ARG A 467 -7.04 19.94 -6.77
CA ARG A 467 -5.84 19.74 -7.58
C ARG A 467 -4.68 20.64 -7.18
N ILE A 468 -3.50 20.05 -7.12
CA ILE A 468 -2.22 20.76 -7.13
C ILE A 468 -1.55 20.44 -8.46
N ALA A 469 -1.29 21.44 -9.28
CA ALA A 469 -0.71 21.26 -10.62
C ALA A 469 0.56 22.09 -10.79
N PHE A 470 1.53 21.47 -11.42
CA PHE A 470 2.81 22.06 -11.81
C PHE A 470 2.90 22.04 -13.33
N ASN A 471 3.38 23.13 -13.90
CA ASN A 471 3.69 23.18 -15.32
C ASN A 471 5.15 23.62 -15.51
N ASP A 472 5.99 22.73 -16.02
CA ASP A 472 7.44 22.95 -16.17
C ASP A 472 7.75 23.98 -17.26
N GLU A 473 6.91 24.12 -18.29
CA GLU A 473 7.13 25.09 -19.38
C GLU A 473 6.89 26.49 -18.89
N SER A 474 5.75 26.75 -18.27
CA SER A 474 5.42 28.06 -17.71
C SER A 474 6.07 28.30 -16.33
N ARG A 475 6.66 27.25 -15.73
CA ARG A 475 7.21 27.26 -14.36
C ARG A 475 6.16 27.66 -13.31
N SER A 476 4.90 27.31 -13.55
CA SER A 476 3.78 27.68 -12.70
C SER A 476 3.37 26.58 -11.74
N LEU A 477 2.83 26.99 -10.61
CA LEU A 477 2.15 26.13 -9.62
C LEU A 477 0.75 26.67 -9.40
N SER A 478 -0.26 25.80 -9.49
CA SER A 478 -1.63 26.12 -9.13
C SER A 478 -2.20 25.15 -8.10
N ILE A 479 -2.97 25.67 -7.16
CA ILE A 479 -3.77 24.90 -6.21
C ILE A 479 -5.22 25.33 -6.43
N THR A 480 -6.09 24.39 -6.77
CA THR A 480 -7.49 24.67 -7.12
C THR A 480 -8.43 23.73 -6.42
N ASP A 481 -9.65 24.18 -6.19
CA ASP A 481 -10.77 23.36 -5.77
C ASP A 481 -11.99 23.54 -6.71
N PRO A 482 -13.00 22.65 -6.64
CA PRO A 482 -14.20 22.75 -7.49
C PRO A 482 -15.08 23.98 -7.23
N SER A 483 -14.90 24.68 -6.12
CA SER A 483 -15.67 25.89 -5.79
C SER A 483 -15.11 27.16 -6.47
N GLY A 484 -13.98 27.02 -7.17
CA GLY A 484 -13.30 28.10 -7.87
C GLY A 484 -12.24 28.82 -7.03
N ASN A 485 -11.94 28.34 -5.82
CA ASN A 485 -10.78 28.84 -5.10
C ASN A 485 -9.48 28.48 -5.83
N MET A 486 -8.58 29.43 -5.97
CA MET A 486 -7.30 29.23 -6.64
C MET A 486 -6.17 29.97 -5.96
N VAL A 487 -5.03 29.32 -5.85
CA VAL A 487 -3.74 29.95 -5.60
C VAL A 487 -2.84 29.63 -6.79
N LEU A 488 -2.35 30.66 -7.47
CA LEU A 488 -1.51 30.53 -8.66
C LEU A 488 -0.18 31.28 -8.44
N MET A 489 0.93 30.60 -8.65
CA MET A 489 2.26 31.17 -8.87
C MET A 489 2.58 31.04 -10.36
N ASP A 490 2.68 32.14 -11.08
CA ASP A 490 2.71 32.13 -12.57
C ASP A 490 4.09 31.89 -13.20
N GLY A 491 5.13 31.70 -12.38
CA GLY A 491 6.51 31.54 -12.83
C GLY A 491 7.17 32.82 -13.32
N LYS A 492 6.47 33.96 -13.26
CA LYS A 492 6.96 35.30 -13.67
C LYS A 492 7.11 36.26 -12.51
N GLY A 493 6.91 35.78 -11.28
CA GLY A 493 7.03 36.58 -10.06
C GLY A 493 5.71 37.07 -9.47
N HIS A 494 4.55 36.61 -9.98
CA HIS A 494 3.26 36.95 -9.44
C HIS A 494 2.62 35.79 -8.67
N VAL A 495 1.97 36.15 -7.57
CA VAL A 495 1.09 35.24 -6.83
C VAL A 495 -0.33 35.79 -6.89
N ARG A 496 -1.27 34.98 -7.34
CA ARG A 496 -2.71 35.30 -7.41
C ARG A 496 -3.49 34.37 -6.49
N ILE A 497 -4.40 34.96 -5.72
CA ILE A 497 -5.35 34.22 -4.85
C ILE A 497 -6.75 34.66 -5.24
N ASP A 498 -7.55 33.72 -5.70
CA ASP A 498 -8.94 33.89 -6.03
C ASP A 498 -9.81 33.12 -5.03
N ALA A 499 -10.78 33.82 -4.43
CA ALA A 499 -11.72 33.24 -3.49
C ALA A 499 -13.12 33.82 -3.79
N PRO A 500 -13.94 33.14 -4.62
CA PRO A 500 -15.23 33.69 -5.09
C PRO A 500 -16.21 34.08 -4.00
N ASN A 501 -16.18 33.38 -2.87
CA ASN A 501 -17.13 33.65 -1.77
C ASN A 501 -16.54 34.41 -0.60
N GLY A 502 -15.22 34.35 -0.39
CA GLY A 502 -14.59 35.11 0.68
C GLY A 502 -13.18 34.65 1.02
N LEU A 503 -12.32 35.59 1.38
CA LEU A 503 -10.98 35.37 1.89
C LEU A 503 -10.92 35.86 3.32
N MET A 504 -10.52 35.01 4.27
CA MET A 504 -10.35 35.35 5.68
C MET A 504 -8.89 35.16 6.07
N LEU A 505 -8.27 36.23 6.62
CA LEU A 505 -6.90 36.22 7.13
C LEU A 505 -6.94 36.42 8.64
N ASN A 506 -6.63 35.41 9.42
CA ASN A 506 -6.54 35.45 10.88
C ASN A 506 -5.07 35.22 11.28
N ALA A 507 -4.45 36.18 11.90
CA ALA A 507 -3.06 36.04 12.34
C ALA A 507 -2.79 36.88 13.61
N GLY A 508 -1.80 36.48 14.39
CA GLY A 508 -1.30 37.31 15.51
C GLY A 508 -0.62 38.60 15.02
N HIS A 509 -0.08 38.59 13.79
CA HIS A 509 0.55 39.76 13.16
C HIS A 509 0.41 39.61 11.62
N ILE A 510 0.07 40.71 10.94
CA ILE A 510 0.05 40.78 9.46
C ILE A 510 0.90 42.00 9.07
N GLU A 511 1.90 41.76 8.22
CA GLU A 511 2.75 42.80 7.64
C GLU A 511 2.67 42.73 6.12
N MET A 512 2.39 43.84 5.47
CA MET A 512 2.35 43.95 4.02
C MET A 512 3.33 45.01 3.56
N ASN A 513 4.41 44.62 2.90
CA ASN A 513 5.44 45.47 2.34
C ASN A 513 5.41 45.40 0.82
N THR A 514 5.30 46.54 0.17
CA THR A 514 5.37 46.64 -1.29
C THR A 514 6.42 47.67 -1.67
N GLY A 515 7.27 47.38 -2.63
CA GLY A 515 8.26 48.33 -3.19
C GLY A 515 7.67 49.26 -4.25
N GLY A 516 6.44 48.99 -4.69
CA GLY A 516 5.69 49.79 -5.63
C GLY A 516 4.31 50.14 -5.10
N ASP A 517 3.31 50.06 -5.93
CA ASP A 517 1.95 50.46 -5.60
C ASP A 517 1.20 49.36 -4.83
N MET A 518 0.33 49.77 -3.90
CA MET A 518 -0.67 48.93 -3.28
C MET A 518 -2.06 49.45 -3.62
N THR A 519 -2.91 48.62 -4.24
CA THR A 519 -4.27 48.99 -4.60
C THR A 519 -5.27 48.14 -3.84
N LEU A 520 -6.26 48.79 -3.20
CA LEU A 520 -7.38 48.11 -2.52
C LEU A 520 -8.69 48.57 -3.14
N ASN A 521 -9.37 47.69 -3.87
CA ASN A 521 -10.68 47.95 -4.46
C ASN A 521 -11.76 47.24 -3.66
N VAL A 522 -12.74 47.99 -3.16
CA VAL A 522 -13.82 47.45 -2.34
C VAL A 522 -15.16 47.81 -3.01
N GLY A 523 -15.90 46.83 -3.49
CA GLY A 523 -17.15 47.07 -4.24
C GLY A 523 -18.34 47.51 -3.39
N SER A 524 -18.30 47.34 -2.06
CA SER A 524 -19.38 47.70 -1.17
C SER A 524 -18.86 48.49 0.04
N GLY A 525 -18.62 47.84 1.15
CA GLY A 525 -18.22 48.51 2.39
C GLY A 525 -16.81 48.14 2.83
N PHE A 526 -16.04 49.11 3.27
CA PHE A 526 -14.75 48.89 3.94
C PHE A 526 -14.89 49.27 5.41
N THR A 527 -14.57 48.38 6.32
CA THR A 527 -14.58 48.63 7.76
C THR A 527 -13.22 48.27 8.35
N ALA A 528 -12.61 49.20 9.04
CA ALA A 528 -11.38 48.96 9.81
C ALA A 528 -11.67 49.26 11.28
N SER A 529 -11.38 48.34 12.19
CA SER A 529 -11.50 48.50 13.64
C SER A 529 -10.14 48.25 14.28
N VAL A 530 -9.61 49.22 14.99
CA VAL A 530 -8.30 49.17 15.60
C VAL A 530 -8.45 49.42 17.11
N GLY A 531 -8.09 48.42 17.92
CA GLY A 531 -8.16 48.55 19.38
C GLY A 531 -7.08 49.42 20.03
N GLY A 532 -6.05 49.77 19.27
CA GLY A 532 -4.95 50.61 19.70
C GLY A 532 -4.79 51.85 18.81
N ASN A 533 -3.56 52.13 18.38
CA ASN A 533 -3.25 53.28 17.56
C ASN A 533 -3.42 52.99 16.06
N TRP A 534 -4.04 53.92 15.35
CA TRP A 534 -4.01 53.95 13.89
C TRP A 534 -3.07 55.07 13.44
N THR A 535 -2.01 54.77 12.74
CA THR A 535 -1.05 55.71 12.21
C THR A 535 -0.99 55.61 10.68
N THR A 536 -1.15 56.75 10.01
CA THR A 536 -0.97 56.85 8.55
C THR A 536 0.12 57.91 8.27
N SER A 537 1.13 57.53 7.49
CA SER A 537 2.18 58.44 7.04
C SER A 537 2.25 58.40 5.52
N VAL A 538 2.07 59.53 4.87
CA VAL A 538 2.06 59.68 3.41
C VAL A 538 3.13 60.71 3.02
N GLY A 539 4.06 60.35 2.18
CA GLY A 539 5.20 61.18 1.78
C GLY A 539 4.84 62.30 0.77
N SER A 540 3.70 62.19 0.10
CA SER A 540 3.25 63.14 -0.90
C SER A 540 1.83 63.62 -0.58
N ALA A 541 0.84 63.18 -1.30
CA ALA A 541 -0.56 63.61 -1.14
C ALA A 541 -1.43 62.51 -0.56
N MET A 542 -2.37 62.87 0.28
CA MET A 542 -3.46 61.99 0.73
C MET A 542 -4.78 62.63 0.30
N ASP A 543 -5.43 62.01 -0.69
CA ASP A 543 -6.72 62.45 -1.21
C ASP A 543 -7.84 61.59 -0.62
N THR A 544 -8.89 62.25 -0.10
CA THR A 544 -10.07 61.58 0.42
C THR A 544 -11.29 62.18 -0.24
N MET A 545 -12.08 61.36 -0.91
CA MET A 545 -13.34 61.75 -1.53
C MET A 545 -14.45 60.91 -0.98
N ALA A 546 -15.52 61.52 -0.55
CA ALA A 546 -16.72 60.86 -0.06
C ALA A 546 -17.93 61.76 -0.26
N ASN A 547 -19.12 61.18 -0.42
CA ASN A 547 -20.36 61.98 -0.37
C ASN A 547 -20.59 62.56 1.01
N ASP A 548 -20.33 61.80 2.05
CA ASP A 548 -20.40 62.20 3.44
C ASP A 548 -19.09 61.84 4.17
N TYR A 549 -18.43 62.81 4.79
CA TYR A 549 -17.25 62.57 5.61
C TYR A 549 -17.54 63.00 7.07
N ARG A 550 -17.45 62.08 8.00
CA ARG A 550 -17.70 62.30 9.43
C ARG A 550 -16.50 61.88 10.26
N THR A 551 -16.03 62.78 11.10
CA THR A 551 -14.98 62.49 12.08
C THR A 551 -15.50 62.80 13.47
N THR A 552 -15.48 61.84 14.37
CA THR A 552 -15.80 62.06 15.80
C THR A 552 -14.58 61.73 16.63
N VAL A 553 -14.12 62.65 17.38
CA VAL A 553 -12.92 62.52 18.25
C VAL A 553 -13.33 62.88 19.67
N VAL A 554 -13.07 62.01 20.63
CA VAL A 554 -13.52 62.13 22.01
C VAL A 554 -12.65 63.14 22.77
N ASN A 555 -11.33 63.08 22.61
CA ASN A 555 -10.43 63.89 23.45
C ASN A 555 -9.85 65.14 22.75
N GLY A 556 -9.32 64.97 21.56
CA GLY A 556 -8.72 66.15 20.88
C GLY A 556 -8.47 65.89 19.40
N LEU A 557 -8.76 66.80 18.54
CA LEU A 557 -8.41 66.83 17.13
C LEU A 557 -7.38 67.92 16.88
N GLU A 558 -6.19 67.57 16.44
CA GLU A 558 -5.16 68.50 16.06
C GLU A 558 -4.90 68.43 14.55
N MET A 559 -4.97 69.54 13.86
CA MET A 559 -4.64 69.65 12.44
C MET A 559 -3.56 70.72 12.25
N ARG A 560 -2.42 70.34 11.69
CA ARG A 560 -1.30 71.24 11.38
C ARG A 560 -0.96 71.16 9.90
N SER A 561 -0.89 72.31 9.26
CA SER A 561 -0.50 72.41 7.85
C SER A 561 0.19 73.78 7.60
N ALA A 562 0.94 73.89 6.54
CA ALA A 562 1.51 75.14 6.07
C ALA A 562 0.39 76.08 5.57
N SER A 563 -0.64 75.55 4.96
CA SER A 563 -1.85 76.22 4.54
C SER A 563 -3.05 75.31 4.65
N ALA A 564 -4.19 75.80 5.05
CA ALA A 564 -5.43 75.05 5.07
C ALA A 564 -6.53 75.86 4.35
N LEU A 565 -7.28 75.17 3.49
CA LEU A 565 -8.50 75.70 2.88
C LEU A 565 -9.68 74.82 3.34
N LEU A 566 -10.65 75.50 3.97
CA LEU A 566 -11.94 74.86 4.30
C LEU A 566 -13.02 75.61 3.52
N SER A 567 -13.62 75.01 2.55
CA SER A 567 -14.66 75.60 1.70
C SER A 567 -15.90 74.71 1.72
N THR A 568 -17.07 75.37 1.79
CA THR A 568 -18.37 74.71 1.71
C THR A 568 -19.29 75.49 0.81
N ASP A 569 -20.16 74.85 0.05
CA ASP A 569 -21.08 75.56 -0.85
C ASP A 569 -22.29 76.17 -0.10
N THR A 570 -22.66 75.61 1.04
CA THR A 570 -23.86 76.03 1.76
C THR A 570 -23.60 76.61 3.12
N SER A 571 -22.96 75.86 4.03
CA SER A 571 -22.71 76.44 5.40
C SER A 571 -21.53 75.70 6.06
N MET A 572 -20.77 76.54 6.85
CA MET A 572 -19.77 76.02 7.75
C MET A 572 -20.16 76.44 9.18
N GLN A 573 -20.23 75.47 10.09
CA GLN A 573 -20.51 75.77 11.49
C GLN A 573 -19.32 75.36 12.37
N LEU A 574 -18.82 76.27 13.20
CA LEU A 574 -17.84 76.04 14.23
C LEU A 574 -18.50 76.30 15.58
N GLN A 575 -18.56 75.29 16.45
CA GLN A 575 -19.21 75.37 17.75
C GLN A 575 -18.29 74.74 18.82
N GLY A 576 -18.16 75.40 19.95
CA GLY A 576 -17.39 75.02 21.12
C GLY A 576 -17.61 75.95 22.29
N GLU A 577 -17.21 75.52 23.51
CA GLU A 577 -17.21 76.44 24.65
C GLU A 577 -16.35 77.68 24.38
N THR A 578 -15.22 77.46 23.69
CA THR A 578 -14.34 78.55 23.25
C THR A 578 -13.92 78.26 21.80
N VAL A 579 -14.13 79.24 20.92
CA VAL A 579 -13.63 79.25 19.56
C VAL A 579 -12.61 80.32 19.39
N ASN A 580 -11.32 80.01 19.21
CA ASN A 580 -10.22 80.96 19.00
C ASN A 580 -9.80 80.94 17.52
N ALA A 581 -9.89 82.04 16.85
CA ALA A 581 -9.34 82.23 15.51
C ALA A 581 -8.22 83.29 15.62
N ILE A 582 -6.96 82.86 15.39
CA ILE A 582 -5.78 83.70 15.58
C ILE A 582 -5.00 83.80 14.27
N GLY A 583 -4.87 84.98 13.72
CA GLY A 583 -4.02 85.29 12.59
C GLY A 583 -2.80 86.12 13.03
N THR A 584 -1.58 85.60 12.91
CA THR A 584 -0.35 86.29 13.33
C THR A 584 -0.03 87.53 12.50
N LYS A 585 -0.50 87.59 11.27
CA LYS A 585 -0.33 88.67 10.34
C LYS A 585 -1.65 89.33 9.99
N ARG A 586 -2.67 88.58 9.70
CA ARG A 586 -3.99 89.05 9.29
C ARG A 586 -5.05 88.01 9.58
N LEU A 587 -6.17 88.41 10.12
CA LEU A 587 -7.42 87.65 10.16
C LEU A 587 -8.46 88.47 9.36
N LEU A 588 -9.00 87.83 8.29
CA LEU A 588 -10.02 88.46 7.47
C LEU A 588 -11.33 87.67 7.64
N MET A 589 -12.42 88.45 7.97
CA MET A 589 -13.79 87.92 7.95
C MET A 589 -14.57 88.71 6.93
N HIS A 590 -15.11 88.12 5.93
CA HIS A 590 -15.82 88.73 4.84
C HIS A 590 -17.10 88.01 4.52
N SER A 591 -18.17 88.71 4.19
CA SER A 591 -19.42 88.16 3.67
C SER A 591 -19.99 89.14 2.65
N ASP A 592 -20.54 88.64 1.56
CA ASP A 592 -21.19 89.49 0.54
C ASP A 592 -22.47 90.09 1.07
N GLU A 593 -23.14 89.49 2.04
CA GLU A 593 -24.40 90.02 2.57
C GLU A 593 -24.26 90.60 3.98
N GLN A 594 -23.81 89.84 4.96
CA GLN A 594 -23.73 90.24 6.33
C GLN A 594 -22.70 89.52 7.19
N VAL A 595 -21.91 90.17 7.94
CA VAL A 595 -21.13 89.68 9.07
C VAL A 595 -21.84 90.02 10.37
N LEU A 596 -22.37 89.03 11.07
CA LEU A 596 -23.04 89.25 12.34
C LEU A 596 -22.18 88.73 13.49
N ALA A 597 -21.78 89.63 14.38
CA ALA A 597 -21.13 89.29 15.65
C ALA A 597 -22.11 89.58 16.79
N ASN A 598 -22.53 88.51 17.50
CA ASN A 598 -23.50 88.61 18.59
C ASN A 598 -22.97 87.90 19.86
N SER A 599 -23.13 88.50 21.01
CA SER A 599 -22.75 87.92 22.29
C SER A 599 -23.87 88.18 23.31
N ARG A 600 -24.20 87.15 24.08
CA ARG A 600 -25.11 87.29 25.23
C ARG A 600 -24.50 87.96 26.40
N GLY A 601 -23.17 88.18 26.45
CA GLY A 601 -22.40 88.81 27.44
C GLY A 601 -21.66 90.02 26.89
N ARG A 602 -20.39 90.15 27.23
CA ARG A 602 -19.53 91.30 26.81
C ARG A 602 -18.85 90.96 25.48
N MET A 603 -18.80 91.92 24.58
CA MET A 603 -17.98 91.87 23.37
C MET A 603 -16.85 92.90 23.52
N ASP A 604 -15.61 92.48 23.53
CA ASP A 604 -14.45 93.36 23.57
C ASP A 604 -13.73 93.34 22.23
N MET A 605 -13.55 94.53 21.64
CA MET A 605 -12.66 94.71 20.50
C MET A 605 -11.49 95.60 20.97
N LYS A 606 -10.26 95.05 20.95
CA LYS A 606 -9.04 95.74 21.41
C LYS A 606 -8.02 95.70 20.27
N SER A 607 -7.34 96.81 20.11
CA SER A 607 -6.23 97.04 19.19
C SER A 607 -5.11 97.80 19.88
N ASP A 608 -3.88 97.36 19.75
CA ASP A 608 -2.70 98.10 20.24
C ASP A 608 -2.32 99.24 19.30
N GLY A 609 -2.93 99.29 18.11
CA GLY A 609 -2.79 100.39 17.14
C GLY A 609 -4.13 101.14 16.90
N SER A 610 -4.48 101.38 15.65
CA SER A 610 -5.75 102.04 15.28
C SER A 610 -6.84 100.96 15.04
N LEU A 611 -8.05 101.25 15.51
CA LEU A 611 -9.28 100.46 15.17
C LEU A 611 -10.04 101.32 14.14
N ASN A 612 -9.93 101.01 12.86
CA ASN A 612 -10.65 101.69 11.80
C ASN A 612 -11.87 100.85 11.41
N MET A 613 -13.06 101.45 11.48
CA MET A 613 -14.29 100.91 10.94
C MET A 613 -14.69 101.79 9.76
N GLU A 614 -14.30 101.37 8.55
CA GLU A 614 -14.63 102.06 7.31
C GLU A 614 -15.55 101.21 6.44
N GLN A 615 -16.56 101.77 5.84
CA GLN A 615 -17.42 101.13 4.88
C GLN A 615 -16.79 101.34 3.48
N LYS A 616 -15.85 100.47 3.04
CA LYS A 616 -15.29 100.48 1.69
C LYS A 616 -15.73 99.21 0.96
N ALA A 617 -16.82 99.30 0.22
CA ALA A 617 -17.45 98.15 -0.38
C ALA A 617 -16.76 97.61 -1.65
N ASP A 618 -15.87 98.37 -2.32
CA ASP A 618 -15.41 97.99 -3.65
C ASP A 618 -14.02 97.32 -3.74
N ASP A 619 -13.10 97.65 -2.83
CA ASP A 619 -11.73 97.10 -2.89
C ASP A 619 -11.59 95.71 -2.34
N VAL A 620 -12.44 95.33 -1.42
CA VAL A 620 -12.42 93.93 -0.85
C VAL A 620 -12.96 92.88 -1.84
N LYS A 621 -13.94 93.23 -2.62
CA LYS A 621 -14.53 92.32 -3.63
C LYS A 621 -13.55 91.90 -4.73
N LYS A 622 -12.56 92.75 -5.03
CA LYS A 622 -11.63 92.46 -6.12
C LYS A 622 -10.52 91.47 -5.70
N GLU A 623 -9.93 91.68 -4.51
CA GLU A 623 -8.91 90.75 -3.96
C GLU A 623 -9.48 89.39 -3.63
N GLU A 624 -10.72 89.26 -3.26
CA GLU A 624 -11.36 88.03 -2.86
C GLU A 624 -11.83 87.22 -4.05
N LYS A 625 -12.32 87.82 -5.13
CA LYS A 625 -12.58 87.15 -6.40
C LYS A 625 -11.32 86.57 -7.01
N GLU A 626 -10.20 87.23 -6.92
CA GLU A 626 -8.92 86.74 -7.39
C GLU A 626 -8.43 85.56 -6.52
N ARG A 627 -8.66 85.60 -5.21
CA ARG A 627 -8.31 84.48 -4.29
C ARG A 627 -9.25 83.29 -4.42
N MET A 628 -10.54 83.50 -4.60
CA MET A 628 -11.50 82.42 -4.86
C MET A 628 -11.28 81.80 -6.23
N ALA A 629 -10.87 82.56 -7.23
CA ALA A 629 -10.51 81.98 -8.55
C ALA A 629 -9.26 81.10 -8.52
N LEU A 630 -8.32 81.41 -7.57
CA LEU A 630 -7.12 80.61 -7.32
C LEU A 630 -7.42 79.35 -6.43
N ALA A 631 -8.55 79.36 -5.71
CA ALA A 631 -8.92 78.23 -4.82
C ALA A 631 -9.91 77.24 -5.42
N THR A 632 -10.48 77.55 -6.58
CA THR A 632 -11.27 76.51 -7.34
C THR A 632 -10.29 75.58 -8.03
N VAL A 633 -9.87 74.58 -7.31
CA VAL A 633 -9.33 73.34 -7.96
C VAL A 633 -10.54 72.74 -8.71
N GLU A 634 -10.54 72.84 -10.02
CA GLU A 634 -11.47 72.10 -10.86
C GLU A 634 -11.28 70.63 -10.55
N PHE A 635 -12.19 70.10 -9.77
CA PHE A 635 -12.30 68.70 -9.58
C PHE A 635 -12.87 68.11 -10.86
N ARG A 636 -12.02 67.43 -11.66
CA ARG A 636 -12.48 66.63 -12.79
C ARG A 636 -12.83 65.22 -12.29
N PRO A 637 -14.14 64.88 -12.20
CA PRO A 637 -14.54 63.55 -11.77
C PRO A 637 -14.19 62.44 -12.76
N ASP A 638 -13.74 62.79 -13.95
CA ASP A 638 -13.75 61.88 -15.12
C ASP A 638 -12.43 61.16 -15.35
N ALA A 639 -11.37 61.42 -14.59
CA ALA A 639 -10.05 60.82 -14.93
C ALA A 639 -9.72 59.53 -14.14
N ALA A 640 -10.54 59.09 -13.19
CA ALA A 640 -10.16 57.99 -12.28
C ALA A 640 -11.01 56.72 -12.40
N TYR A 641 -12.06 56.67 -13.19
CA TYR A 641 -12.95 55.51 -13.22
C TYR A 641 -13.34 55.12 -14.65
N ASN A 642 -12.38 54.75 -15.47
CA ASN A 642 -12.70 53.92 -16.62
C ASN A 642 -12.81 52.48 -16.09
N GLY A 643 -14.06 52.00 -15.99
CA GLY A 643 -14.42 50.72 -15.45
C GLY A 643 -13.97 49.50 -16.25
N GLU A 644 -12.66 49.35 -16.44
CA GLU A 644 -12.05 48.12 -16.98
C GLU A 644 -11.25 47.34 -15.92
N PHE A 645 -11.69 47.32 -14.68
CA PHE A 645 -11.34 46.24 -13.80
C PHE A 645 -12.50 45.26 -13.78
N GLY A 646 -12.57 44.45 -14.82
CA GLY A 646 -13.44 43.30 -14.89
C GLY A 646 -13.01 42.26 -13.86
N PHE A 647 -13.62 42.29 -12.72
CA PHE A 647 -13.60 41.14 -11.82
C PHE A 647 -14.46 40.05 -12.46
N ASP A 648 -13.84 39.18 -13.26
CA ASP A 648 -14.55 38.04 -13.87
C ASP A 648 -15.23 37.12 -12.84
N TRP A 649 -14.84 37.21 -11.59
CA TRP A 649 -15.45 36.44 -10.50
C TRP A 649 -16.84 36.95 -10.08
N LEU A 650 -17.19 38.18 -10.36
CA LEU A 650 -18.55 38.72 -10.13
C LEU A 650 -19.55 38.12 -11.13
N ARG A 651 -19.10 37.55 -12.23
CA ARG A 651 -19.93 36.88 -13.24
C ARG A 651 -20.29 35.43 -12.93
N ALA A 652 -19.73 34.84 -11.88
CA ALA A 652 -20.02 33.46 -11.51
C ALA A 652 -21.39 33.21 -10.85
N LYS A 653 -22.23 34.20 -10.74
CA LYS A 653 -23.63 34.04 -10.36
C LYS A 653 -24.55 34.08 -11.60
N GLY A 654 -24.57 32.94 -12.32
CA GLY A 654 -25.75 32.49 -13.05
C GLY A 654 -26.32 33.32 -14.18
N ASP A 655 -25.64 34.35 -14.69
CA ASP A 655 -26.12 35.07 -15.86
C ASP A 655 -25.54 34.50 -17.15
N PRO A 656 -26.37 34.37 -18.22
CA PRO A 656 -25.95 33.70 -19.46
C PRO A 656 -24.86 34.52 -20.19
N VAL A 657 -23.79 33.84 -20.55
CA VAL A 657 -22.72 34.36 -21.39
C VAL A 657 -23.28 34.96 -22.68
N PRO A 658 -23.04 36.22 -23.01
CA PRO A 658 -23.36 36.75 -24.31
C PRO A 658 -22.51 36.07 -25.39
N LYS A 659 -23.18 35.52 -26.41
CA LYS A 659 -22.54 34.96 -27.59
C LYS A 659 -21.59 35.99 -28.24
N GLN A 660 -20.37 35.59 -28.52
CA GLN A 660 -19.44 36.33 -29.34
C GLN A 660 -20.08 36.67 -30.69
N VAL A 661 -20.19 37.93 -30.97
CA VAL A 661 -20.48 38.42 -32.33
C VAL A 661 -19.15 38.41 -33.09
N GLN A 662 -19.06 37.53 -34.05
CA GLN A 662 -18.01 37.56 -35.08
C GLN A 662 -18.10 38.83 -35.89
N GLY A 663 -17.17 39.73 -35.73
CA GLY A 663 -16.89 40.84 -36.64
C GLY A 663 -15.85 40.40 -37.65
N LYS A 664 -16.29 40.28 -38.95
CA LYS A 664 -15.42 40.19 -40.12
C LYS A 664 -14.75 41.56 -40.38
N GLY A 665 -13.49 41.53 -40.82
CA GLY A 665 -12.87 42.65 -41.54
C GLY A 665 -11.36 42.63 -41.43
N SER A 666 -10.77 42.03 -42.35
CA SER A 666 -9.87 42.40 -43.47
C SER A 666 -8.58 43.10 -43.08
N GLY A 667 -7.48 42.41 -43.27
CA GLY A 667 -6.51 42.73 -44.30
C GLY A 667 -5.35 43.61 -43.88
N GLY A 668 -4.15 43.09 -43.99
CA GLY A 668 -2.95 43.92 -44.24
C GLY A 668 -1.72 43.50 -43.44
N SER A 669 -1.04 42.50 -43.92
CA SER A 669 0.42 42.38 -43.70
C SER A 669 1.16 43.55 -44.32
N PRO A 670 2.30 43.95 -43.82
CA PRO A 670 3.50 43.78 -44.62
C PRO A 670 4.70 43.22 -43.87
N GLN A 671 5.40 42.41 -44.64
CA GLN A 671 6.71 41.87 -44.39
C GLN A 671 7.84 42.90 -44.64
N PRO A 672 9.10 42.51 -44.57
CA PRO A 672 10.13 43.12 -43.77
C PRO A 672 11.12 43.93 -44.62
N HIS A 673 11.87 44.81 -44.01
CA HIS A 673 13.11 45.34 -44.65
C HIS A 673 14.33 45.16 -43.73
N SER A 674 15.27 44.46 -44.31
CA SER A 674 16.70 44.35 -43.98
C SER A 674 17.46 45.70 -44.08
N GLY A 675 18.50 45.81 -43.29
CA GLY A 675 19.54 46.83 -43.50
C GLY A 675 20.24 47.16 -42.20
N ASP A 676 21.21 46.55 -41.90
CA ASP A 676 22.67 46.64 -41.92
C ASP A 676 23.29 47.85 -41.16
N ASN A 677 24.28 47.48 -40.33
CA ASN A 677 25.48 48.19 -39.86
C ASN A 677 25.44 49.43 -39.00
N GLY A 678 26.10 49.28 -37.83
CA GLY A 678 26.82 50.39 -37.24
C GLY A 678 27.14 50.31 -35.75
N LYS A 679 28.25 49.65 -35.43
CA LYS A 679 29.23 49.94 -34.37
C LYS A 679 28.80 50.65 -33.07
N GLY A 680 29.02 49.97 -31.97
CA GLY A 680 29.78 50.49 -30.85
C GLY A 680 29.03 51.26 -29.77
N GLY A 681 28.70 50.54 -28.74
CA GLY A 681 28.31 51.16 -27.45
C GLY A 681 28.32 50.05 -26.39
N LYS A 682 29.32 50.07 -25.52
CA LYS A 682 29.33 49.30 -24.28
C LYS A 682 28.07 49.67 -23.51
N SER A 683 27.13 48.78 -23.45
CA SER A 683 26.08 48.85 -22.43
C SER A 683 26.53 48.00 -21.23
N ASP A 684 26.68 48.62 -20.10
CA ASP A 684 26.80 47.96 -18.82
C ASP A 684 25.61 47.03 -18.64
N GLU A 685 25.87 45.74 -18.75
CA GLU A 685 24.96 44.71 -18.27
C GLU A 685 24.80 44.86 -16.77
N PRO A 686 23.60 44.96 -16.21
CA PRO A 686 23.44 44.94 -14.78
C PRO A 686 23.94 43.56 -14.30
N ALA A 687 24.90 43.57 -13.42
CA ALA A 687 25.48 42.41 -12.78
C ALA A 687 24.36 41.49 -12.31
N ARG A 688 24.34 40.27 -12.82
CA ARG A 688 23.48 39.18 -12.31
C ARG A 688 23.73 39.07 -10.81
N PRO A 689 22.70 38.96 -9.95
CA PRO A 689 22.92 38.68 -8.55
C PRO A 689 23.77 37.42 -8.44
N VAL A 690 24.94 37.55 -7.83
CA VAL A 690 25.81 36.39 -7.55
C VAL A 690 25.01 35.49 -6.63
N GLU A 691 24.64 34.29 -7.12
CA GLU A 691 24.06 33.26 -6.28
C GLU A 691 25.09 32.91 -5.19
N THR A 692 24.84 33.37 -3.97
CA THR A 692 25.69 33.06 -2.84
C THR A 692 25.57 31.59 -2.51
N SER A 693 26.63 30.83 -2.66
CA SER A 693 26.62 29.39 -2.37
C SER A 693 26.38 29.19 -0.86
N TYR A 694 25.93 27.98 -0.50
CA TYR A 694 25.77 27.57 0.90
C TYR A 694 27.06 27.76 1.71
N LYS A 695 28.22 27.44 1.12
CA LYS A 695 29.56 27.66 1.70
C LYS A 695 29.82 29.15 1.93
N ASP A 696 29.50 30.00 0.98
CA ASP A 696 29.71 31.44 1.09
C ASP A 696 28.91 32.07 2.25
N ILE A 697 27.70 31.57 2.50
CA ILE A 697 26.87 32.00 3.63
C ILE A 697 27.51 31.59 4.95
N ILE A 698 28.01 30.35 5.08
CA ILE A 698 28.67 29.87 6.30
C ILE A 698 29.96 30.66 6.57
N LEU A 699 30.74 30.95 5.55
CA LEU A 699 32.04 31.59 5.67
C LEU A 699 31.96 33.13 5.75
N GLY A 700 30.81 33.71 5.41
CA GLY A 700 30.61 35.16 5.42
C GLY A 700 30.63 35.74 6.81
N GLY A 701 31.69 36.51 7.17
CA GLY A 701 31.78 37.26 8.40
C GLY A 701 32.28 36.53 9.65
N TYR A 702 32.60 35.23 9.55
CA TYR A 702 33.13 34.48 10.68
C TYR A 702 34.64 34.45 10.73
N CYS A 703 35.18 34.21 11.91
CA CYS A 703 36.61 34.25 12.20
C CYS A 703 37.12 33.01 12.92
N ASP A 704 38.45 32.84 13.01
CA ASP A 704 39.10 31.80 13.78
C ASP A 704 39.41 32.19 15.22
N GLY A 705 38.71 33.18 15.74
CA GLY A 705 38.83 33.74 17.10
C GLY A 705 39.73 34.97 17.23
N LYS A 706 40.53 35.28 16.21
CA LYS A 706 41.42 36.47 16.22
C LYS A 706 41.22 37.41 15.03
N ARG A 707 40.86 36.86 13.90
CA ARG A 707 40.61 37.62 12.67
C ARG A 707 39.57 36.86 11.82
N ASN A 708 38.88 37.53 10.96
CA ASN A 708 38.06 36.90 9.94
C ASN A 708 38.97 36.16 8.97
N LEU A 709 38.54 34.92 8.61
CA LEU A 709 39.21 34.15 7.57
C LEU A 709 38.86 34.77 6.22
N THR A 710 39.83 34.76 5.30
CA THR A 710 39.50 34.98 3.89
C THR A 710 38.70 33.79 3.35
N LYS A 711 37.95 34.04 2.29
CA LYS A 711 37.09 33.00 1.69
C LYS A 711 37.86 31.75 1.29
N ASP A 712 39.04 31.96 0.72
CA ASP A 712 39.92 30.87 0.26
C ASP A 712 40.52 30.08 1.43
N GLU A 713 41.00 30.77 2.47
CA GLU A 713 41.51 30.13 3.70
C GLU A 713 40.45 29.27 4.40
N ALA A 714 39.22 29.75 4.41
CA ALA A 714 38.10 29.03 5.01
C ALA A 714 37.68 27.79 4.17
N TYR A 715 37.67 27.90 2.84
CA TYR A 715 37.42 26.76 1.98
C TYR A 715 38.51 25.68 2.10
N GLU A 716 39.80 26.04 2.15
CA GLU A 716 40.84 25.05 2.37
C GLU A 716 40.67 24.29 3.69
N ARG A 717 40.21 24.96 4.75
CA ARG A 717 39.94 24.33 6.04
C ARG A 717 38.72 23.41 5.97
N LEU A 718 37.65 23.83 5.29
CA LEU A 718 36.45 23.04 5.11
C LEU A 718 36.71 21.73 4.32
N GLU A 719 37.59 21.77 3.33
CA GLU A 719 37.94 20.59 2.53
C GLU A 719 38.80 19.57 3.31
N LYS A 720 39.61 20.05 4.25
CA LYS A 720 40.47 19.21 5.07
C LYS A 720 39.75 18.46 6.20
N GLU A 721 38.68 19.04 6.75
CA GLU A 721 38.01 18.53 7.95
C GLU A 721 36.45 18.47 7.75
N CYS A 722 35.99 17.46 7.06
CA CYS A 722 34.56 17.26 6.79
C CYS A 722 33.83 16.67 8.01
N ARG A 723 33.42 17.51 8.98
CA ARG A 723 32.69 17.08 10.18
C ARG A 723 31.40 17.86 10.38
N GLN A 724 30.40 17.22 10.97
CA GLN A 724 29.16 17.85 11.44
C GLN A 724 29.18 17.89 12.96
N VAL A 725 28.88 19.03 13.54
CA VAL A 725 28.84 19.24 14.99
C VAL A 725 27.41 19.56 15.40
N PRO A 726 26.85 18.91 16.43
CA PRO A 726 25.55 19.27 16.98
C PRO A 726 25.63 20.64 17.65
N VAL A 727 24.68 21.51 17.36
CA VAL A 727 24.60 22.87 17.93
C VAL A 727 23.22 23.08 18.49
N THR A 728 23.14 23.59 19.73
CA THR A 728 21.89 23.99 20.38
C THR A 728 21.80 25.49 20.39
N PHE A 729 20.75 26.06 19.80
CA PHE A 729 20.48 27.47 19.81
C PHE A 729 19.73 27.87 21.07
N ARG A 730 20.08 29.01 21.68
CA ARG A 730 19.50 29.48 22.96
C ARG A 730 18.13 30.12 22.81
N GLU A 731 17.75 30.56 21.63
CA GLU A 731 16.42 31.14 21.37
C GLU A 731 15.53 30.07 20.75
N GLY A 732 14.49 29.70 21.48
CA GLY A 732 13.47 28.75 21.05
C GLY A 732 13.78 27.31 21.46
N GLU A 733 13.01 26.80 22.35
CA GLU A 733 12.65 25.40 22.62
C GLU A 733 13.69 24.28 22.32
N GLY A 734 14.95 24.43 22.76
CA GLY A 734 15.87 23.30 22.88
C GLY A 734 16.14 22.43 21.64
N ASN A 735 15.87 22.89 20.45
CA ASN A 735 16.12 22.14 19.22
C ASN A 735 17.62 22.01 18.94
N THR A 736 18.08 20.80 18.70
CA THR A 736 19.48 20.53 18.33
C THR A 736 19.59 20.45 16.81
N TYR A 737 20.45 21.27 16.23
CA TYR A 737 20.77 21.28 14.81
C TYR A 737 22.18 20.77 14.57
N PHE A 738 22.37 20.08 13.46
CA PHE A 738 23.69 19.66 13.03
C PHE A 738 24.22 20.59 11.96
N VAL A 739 25.28 21.29 12.27
CA VAL A 739 25.92 22.25 11.37
C VAL A 739 27.24 21.68 10.88
N PRO A 740 27.44 21.56 9.57
CA PRO A 740 28.70 21.07 9.03
C PRO A 740 29.85 22.06 9.36
N TYR A 741 31.01 21.52 9.63
CA TYR A 741 32.26 22.28 9.79
C TYR A 741 32.34 23.25 10.98
N LEU A 742 31.40 23.22 11.90
CA LEU A 742 31.39 24.14 13.04
C LEU A 742 32.65 23.97 13.94
N ASN A 743 33.21 22.77 13.97
CA ASN A 743 34.45 22.47 14.71
C ASN A 743 35.70 23.11 14.14
N LEU A 744 35.65 23.76 12.98
CA LEU A 744 36.74 24.53 12.41
C LEU A 744 36.86 25.95 13.01
N TYR A 745 35.87 26.36 13.81
CA TYR A 745 35.83 27.69 14.41
C TYR A 745 36.22 27.61 15.88
N SER A 746 36.77 28.72 16.41
CA SER A 746 37.01 28.86 17.84
C SER A 746 35.70 28.91 18.64
N GLU A 747 35.77 28.67 19.98
CA GLU A 747 34.59 28.75 20.85
C GLU A 747 33.89 30.12 20.79
N GLU A 748 34.62 31.22 20.60
CA GLU A 748 34.04 32.53 20.46
C GLU A 748 33.27 32.69 19.16
N CYS A 749 33.83 32.24 18.07
CA CYS A 749 33.14 32.20 16.77
C CYS A 749 31.93 31.25 16.78
N VAL A 750 31.99 30.14 17.48
CA VAL A 750 30.86 29.22 17.62
C VAL A 750 29.70 29.88 18.36
N LYS A 751 29.98 30.68 19.41
CA LYS A 751 28.93 31.44 20.10
C LYS A 751 28.31 32.52 19.20
N GLU A 752 29.13 33.22 18.42
CA GLU A 752 28.68 34.23 17.47
C GLU A 752 27.81 33.60 16.36
N ILE A 753 28.24 32.44 15.82
CA ILE A 753 27.50 31.67 14.85
C ILE A 753 26.15 31.20 15.41
N GLN A 754 26.09 30.73 16.64
CA GLN A 754 24.87 30.26 17.29
C GLN A 754 23.82 31.37 17.48
N THR A 755 24.23 32.60 17.61
CA THR A 755 23.35 33.78 17.80
C THR A 755 23.04 34.52 16.49
N SER A 756 23.73 34.18 15.40
CA SER A 756 23.55 34.84 14.11
C SER A 756 22.26 34.42 13.42
N ARG A 757 21.45 35.38 13.00
CA ARG A 757 20.21 35.13 12.25
C ARG A 757 20.45 34.44 10.91
N ALA A 758 21.55 34.73 10.25
CA ALA A 758 21.96 34.03 9.00
C ALA A 758 22.27 32.58 9.23
N PHE A 759 22.91 32.25 10.36
CA PHE A 759 23.26 30.92 10.73
C PHE A 759 22.05 30.09 11.16
N LEU A 760 21.09 30.65 11.87
CA LEU A 760 19.81 30.05 12.18
C LEU A 760 19.07 29.60 10.90
N ASN A 761 19.07 30.45 9.88
CA ASN A 761 18.47 30.13 8.59
C ASN A 761 19.15 28.94 7.87
N LEU A 762 20.47 28.79 8.05
CA LEU A 762 21.22 27.64 7.53
C LEU A 762 20.92 26.36 8.30
N ALA A 763 20.86 26.45 9.62
CA ALA A 763 20.58 25.31 10.48
C ALA A 763 19.17 24.71 10.26
N THR A 764 18.21 25.54 9.87
CA THR A 764 16.83 25.11 9.58
C THR A 764 16.62 24.58 8.16
N ARG A 765 17.58 24.71 7.24
CA ARG A 765 17.45 24.16 5.89
C ARG A 765 17.65 22.64 5.90
N PRO A 766 16.86 21.89 5.10
CA PRO A 766 17.10 20.47 4.94
C PRO A 766 18.51 20.22 4.39
N ARG A 767 19.18 19.24 4.93
CA ARG A 767 20.55 18.89 4.54
C ARG A 767 20.58 18.55 3.06
N CYS A 768 21.37 19.24 2.30
CA CYS A 768 21.82 18.70 1.02
C CYS A 768 22.65 17.45 1.31
N GLY A 769 22.15 16.29 0.95
CA GLY A 769 22.94 15.09 0.89
C GLY A 769 24.04 15.27 -0.13
N SER A 770 25.21 14.76 0.20
CA SER A 770 26.43 14.76 -0.60
C SER A 770 27.15 16.11 -0.75
N TRP A 771 28.05 16.25 0.07
CA TRP A 771 29.32 16.94 -0.20
C TRP A 771 30.38 15.90 -0.51
#